data_4a4457f5935142badb0f1f023ce54585
#
_entry.id   4a4457f5935142badb0f1f023ce54585
#
_cell.length_a   1.000
_cell.length_b   1.000
_cell.length_c   1.000
_cell.angle_alpha   90.00
_cell.angle_beta   90.00
_cell.angle_gamma   90.00
#
_symmetry.space_group_name_H-M   'P 1'
#
loop_
_entity.id
_entity.type
_entity.pdbx_description
1 polymer ?
#
loop_
_entity_poly.entity_id
_entity_poly.type
_entity_poly.pdbx_seq_one_letter_code
_entity_poly.pdbx_strand_id
1 'polypeptide(L)'
;MFTMAKIKDGGTYLKNHLSANDYYSEKETVIGQWVGRGAEHLGLRGEIAAGDPAFEALRKNRRPGSSEKLTPRDGEGRVRFFDFQCSAQKSVSIMAVTMGDTGLLAAHDAAAALAFGELERFAARQANTYAGRANQRTSNVVAGAFRHTASRALDPQVHTHFVTANATWDLGTKSWLALTEFEMVSAIRYAGKVYQNEMARSCLALGYDIEHIRDQKGAVTGFEIAGVSADIRERFSKRRAEVEAGIAEFRAEYGREPTPAEIHTITTETRNAKLAEVTTPEVLAAQRSQLSSVELAHLEAVRTQASAQAGQRVPAPGRETQSLAASISHLYERQSVVPGHAILAEALNQNLGEIELRRLHAKANETGLVGLTDEPWVHQKFATVEGLALEKWAVDFVDRTRGQCEPLGGENVQLSPRLSAEQRHAAEAVLVSQDQVVCLRGAAGVGKSTVLREIYGELANAGVSVFCCAPTSSAADTLRKDGLAATTLSAFLSGSLNHEQENLRGAVIICDEAGLTSNRQGAELLAIAEQHEARVLFLGDSRQHTAVEAGDFLRVLESHSKLHRVQLTAIRRQENKAYRAAVRCLAGGAARVGLERLDDLGWVKEGRAGYLRGAVDDFMRLSGDGRSPGQVLAVTPTWAEHEAFTGELRARLKAKGVLGPGETIAAHEPLKWTAVQTRNARNYEPGMIVTFNQPAKGFKAGERSEVSRIADGSVFVAGPGAERRLPLRSGAFSVARTRELEVAAGDRLLIRANDRGSGVLNGEVVTVAGVKAGMIETADGRRIDTGRFGEFSHGFAVTSHASQSKTVEHVVVVAERLTAKAAYVACSRGRASCVVHTPDKAALLDRLPNGNREAALDFLGAEHSLAKTALDRTLAWAKALGGRATMLPKAVREVAERMWRRKHATLEAKWAETPHQGWNHHIGHSTNIHADRGPSLGL
;
A
#
# COMPACT_ATOMS: atom_id res chain seq x y z
N MET A 1 -6.16 -10.34 -16.63
CA MET A 1 -5.48 -9.13 -16.08
C MET A 1 -5.80 -7.94 -16.96
N PHE A 2 -6.08 -6.75 -16.37
CA PHE A 2 -6.24 -5.52 -17.15
C PHE A 2 -4.91 -4.77 -17.25
N THR A 3 -4.59 -4.29 -18.45
CA THR A 3 -3.41 -3.44 -18.72
C THR A 3 -3.81 -2.27 -19.60
N MET A 4 -2.96 -1.23 -19.71
CA MET A 4 -3.22 -0.08 -20.60
C MET A 4 -1.96 0.33 -21.33
N ALA A 5 -2.12 0.63 -22.63
CA ALA A 5 -1.08 1.20 -23.48
C ALA A 5 -1.59 2.47 -24.18
N LYS A 6 -0.68 3.41 -24.45
CA LYS A 6 -0.97 4.64 -25.20
C LYS A 6 -0.57 4.47 -26.66
N ILE A 7 -1.50 4.76 -27.58
CA ILE A 7 -1.27 4.67 -29.01
C ILE A 7 -1.16 6.08 -29.57
N LYS A 8 0.04 6.46 -30.00
CA LYS A 8 0.33 7.76 -30.64
C LYS A 8 0.10 7.70 -32.15
N ASP A 9 0.64 6.68 -32.81
CA ASP A 9 0.39 6.41 -34.24
C ASP A 9 -0.65 5.30 -34.40
N GLY A 10 -1.90 5.71 -34.56
CA GLY A 10 -3.00 4.77 -34.74
C GLY A 10 -2.95 3.99 -36.07
N GLY A 11 -2.23 4.46 -37.11
CA GLY A 11 -2.22 3.81 -38.42
C GLY A 11 -1.47 2.49 -38.43
N THR A 12 -0.24 2.49 -37.95
CA THR A 12 0.61 1.28 -37.86
C THR A 12 0.11 0.33 -36.78
N TYR A 13 -0.32 0.84 -35.63
CA TYR A 13 -0.90 0.03 -34.58
C TYR A 13 -2.15 -0.71 -35.02
N LEU A 14 -3.09 0.00 -35.68
CA LEU A 14 -4.34 -0.58 -36.16
C LEU A 14 -4.11 -1.61 -37.29
N LYS A 15 -3.20 -1.34 -38.22
CA LYS A 15 -2.78 -2.32 -39.24
C LYS A 15 -2.16 -3.56 -38.60
N ASN A 16 -1.44 -3.37 -37.52
CA ASN A 16 -0.69 -4.42 -36.85
C ASN A 16 -1.46 -5.17 -35.78
N HIS A 17 -2.56 -4.64 -35.21
CA HIS A 17 -3.24 -5.24 -34.06
C HIS A 17 -4.75 -5.43 -34.23
N LEU A 18 -5.35 -4.78 -35.25
CA LEU A 18 -6.81 -4.81 -35.46
C LEU A 18 -7.20 -5.18 -36.88
N SER A 19 -6.24 -5.24 -37.84
CA SER A 19 -6.50 -5.83 -39.16
C SER A 19 -6.42 -7.36 -39.06
N ALA A 20 -7.07 -8.02 -40.00
CA ALA A 20 -7.12 -9.47 -40.13
C ALA A 20 -5.79 -10.22 -40.01
N ASN A 21 -4.69 -9.51 -40.21
CA ASN A 21 -3.33 -10.06 -40.25
C ASN A 21 -2.64 -10.10 -38.88
N ASP A 22 -3.36 -9.93 -37.76
CA ASP A 22 -2.63 -9.78 -36.46
C ASP A 22 -2.14 -11.09 -35.88
N TYR A 23 -2.83 -12.20 -36.19
CA TYR A 23 -2.43 -13.51 -35.65
C TYR A 23 -2.60 -14.67 -36.64
N TYR A 24 -3.46 -14.57 -37.66
CA TYR A 24 -3.82 -15.61 -38.60
C TYR A 24 -3.97 -15.06 -40.00
N SER A 25 -4.16 -15.89 -41.02
CA SER A 25 -4.14 -15.57 -42.42
C SER A 25 -4.92 -14.31 -42.86
N GLU A 26 -4.54 -13.76 -44.02
CA GLU A 26 -5.20 -12.62 -44.73
C GLU A 26 -6.71 -12.77 -44.94
N LYS A 27 -7.30 -13.94 -44.64
CA LYS A 27 -8.70 -14.27 -44.91
C LYS A 27 -9.60 -14.24 -43.67
N GLU A 28 -9.08 -14.19 -42.45
CA GLU A 28 -9.89 -14.17 -41.21
C GLU A 28 -9.84 -12.77 -40.57
N THR A 29 -10.93 -12.05 -40.61
CA THR A 29 -11.12 -10.73 -40.01
C THR A 29 -11.53 -10.86 -38.56
N VAL A 30 -10.78 -10.21 -37.64
CA VAL A 30 -11.28 -9.97 -36.30
C VAL A 30 -12.39 -8.92 -36.40
N ILE A 31 -13.62 -9.34 -36.19
CA ILE A 31 -14.77 -8.46 -36.10
C ILE A 31 -14.79 -7.83 -34.72
N GLY A 32 -14.66 -6.51 -34.70
CA GLY A 32 -14.82 -5.74 -33.44
C GLY A 32 -16.29 -5.44 -33.15
N GLN A 33 -16.55 -4.93 -31.97
CA GLN A 33 -17.86 -4.41 -31.58
C GLN A 33 -17.71 -3.03 -30.95
N TRP A 34 -18.59 -2.10 -31.31
CA TRP A 34 -18.69 -0.80 -30.66
C TRP A 34 -19.17 -0.95 -29.24
N VAL A 35 -18.45 -0.35 -28.30
CA VAL A 35 -18.76 -0.36 -26.87
C VAL A 35 -18.55 1.01 -26.24
N GLY A 36 -19.23 1.23 -25.14
CA GLY A 36 -19.16 2.47 -24.37
C GLY A 36 -20.30 3.45 -24.68
N ARG A 37 -20.72 4.19 -23.69
CA ARG A 37 -21.82 5.18 -23.79
C ARG A 37 -21.50 6.30 -24.76
N GLY A 38 -20.22 6.65 -24.92
CA GLY A 38 -19.78 7.63 -25.90
C GLY A 38 -19.96 7.13 -27.33
N ALA A 39 -19.81 5.83 -27.59
CA ALA A 39 -20.10 5.24 -28.91
C ALA A 39 -21.61 5.39 -29.24
N GLU A 40 -22.47 5.09 -28.26
CA GLU A 40 -23.92 5.30 -28.41
C GLU A 40 -24.28 6.77 -28.70
N HIS A 41 -23.59 7.74 -28.04
CA HIS A 41 -23.74 9.18 -28.30
C HIS A 41 -23.35 9.59 -29.74
N LEU A 42 -22.42 8.86 -30.36
CA LEU A 42 -22.05 9.06 -31.75
C LEU A 42 -22.93 8.26 -32.76
N GLY A 43 -23.90 7.47 -32.24
CA GLY A 43 -24.72 6.59 -33.04
C GLY A 43 -23.97 5.32 -33.53
N LEU A 44 -22.81 5.02 -32.95
CA LEU A 44 -21.99 3.86 -33.31
C LEU A 44 -22.51 2.63 -32.54
N ARG A 45 -22.90 1.61 -33.25
CA ARG A 45 -23.45 0.35 -32.71
C ARG A 45 -23.10 -0.81 -33.62
N GLY A 46 -23.09 -2.03 -33.02
CA GLY A 46 -22.86 -3.26 -33.78
C GLY A 46 -21.40 -3.53 -34.10
N GLU A 47 -21.17 -4.25 -35.17
CA GLU A 47 -19.85 -4.76 -35.56
C GLU A 47 -18.96 -3.68 -36.18
N ILE A 48 -17.66 -3.83 -35.96
CA ILE A 48 -16.60 -3.03 -36.56
C ILE A 48 -15.86 -3.91 -37.57
N ALA A 49 -16.04 -3.63 -38.85
CA ALA A 49 -15.33 -4.32 -39.91
C ALA A 49 -13.90 -3.76 -40.10
N ALA A 50 -13.06 -4.51 -40.79
CA ALA A 50 -11.76 -4.02 -41.25
C ALA A 50 -11.91 -2.78 -42.14
N GLY A 51 -11.19 -1.69 -41.80
CA GLY A 51 -11.29 -0.44 -42.53
C GLY A 51 -12.56 0.37 -42.25
N ASP A 52 -13.26 0.10 -41.16
CA ASP A 52 -14.45 0.84 -40.73
C ASP A 52 -14.25 2.36 -40.81
N PRO A 53 -15.07 3.08 -41.58
CA PRO A 53 -14.91 4.52 -41.80
C PRO A 53 -15.04 5.34 -40.50
N ALA A 54 -15.89 4.90 -39.54
CA ALA A 54 -16.08 5.59 -38.29
C ALA A 54 -14.83 5.44 -37.38
N PHE A 55 -14.23 4.25 -37.38
CA PHE A 55 -12.99 4.00 -36.65
C PHE A 55 -11.82 4.84 -37.20
N GLU A 56 -11.72 4.93 -38.56
CA GLU A 56 -10.74 5.78 -39.23
C GLU A 56 -10.98 7.29 -38.97
N ALA A 57 -12.25 7.72 -38.89
CA ALA A 57 -12.58 9.09 -38.52
C ALA A 57 -12.11 9.42 -37.08
N LEU A 58 -12.38 8.55 -36.09
CA LEU A 58 -11.91 8.69 -34.71
C LEU A 58 -10.38 8.77 -34.64
N ARG A 59 -9.66 7.93 -35.41
CA ARG A 59 -8.19 7.97 -35.52
C ARG A 59 -7.68 9.34 -35.96
N LYS A 60 -8.37 9.96 -36.91
CA LYS A 60 -8.05 11.29 -37.46
C LYS A 60 -8.65 12.43 -36.60
N ASN A 61 -9.18 12.15 -35.42
CA ASN A 61 -9.90 13.11 -34.58
C ASN A 61 -11.05 13.81 -35.32
N ARG A 62 -11.78 13.05 -36.15
CA ARG A 62 -12.95 13.52 -36.89
C ARG A 62 -14.21 12.88 -36.29
N ARG A 63 -15.32 13.60 -36.40
CA ARG A 63 -16.64 13.05 -36.07
C ARG A 63 -17.03 12.03 -37.13
N PRO A 64 -17.42 10.81 -36.75
CA PRO A 64 -17.92 9.83 -37.72
C PRO A 64 -19.02 10.40 -38.63
N GLY A 65 -18.90 10.17 -39.93
CA GLY A 65 -19.83 10.71 -40.93
C GLY A 65 -19.68 12.21 -41.23
N SER A 66 -18.67 12.90 -40.69
CA SER A 66 -18.43 14.32 -40.88
C SER A 66 -16.93 14.64 -41.06
N SER A 67 -16.66 15.78 -41.69
CA SER A 67 -15.29 16.34 -41.76
C SER A 67 -14.90 17.17 -40.54
N GLU A 68 -15.82 17.40 -39.59
CA GLU A 68 -15.60 18.20 -38.39
C GLU A 68 -14.65 17.53 -37.42
N LYS A 69 -13.85 18.33 -36.72
CA LYS A 69 -13.03 17.83 -35.60
C LYS A 69 -13.92 17.33 -34.48
N LEU A 70 -13.59 16.15 -33.93
CA LEU A 70 -14.29 15.61 -32.78
C LEU A 70 -13.92 16.37 -31.49
N THR A 71 -12.63 16.60 -31.29
CA THR A 71 -12.15 17.37 -30.11
C THR A 71 -11.31 18.58 -30.55
N PRO A 72 -11.31 19.69 -29.79
CA PRO A 72 -10.70 20.96 -30.24
C PRO A 72 -9.19 20.87 -30.54
N ARG A 73 -8.43 20.12 -29.72
CA ARG A 73 -6.96 20.01 -29.84
C ARG A 73 -6.57 18.83 -30.73
N ASP A 74 -5.74 19.09 -31.73
CA ASP A 74 -5.20 18.08 -32.64
C ASP A 74 -3.79 18.51 -33.07
N GLY A 75 -2.77 17.95 -32.45
CA GLY A 75 -1.34 18.25 -32.67
C GLY A 75 -0.52 16.99 -32.90
N GLU A 76 0.67 17.17 -33.49
CA GLU A 76 1.66 16.10 -33.61
C GLU A 76 2.01 15.54 -32.21
N GLY A 77 2.14 14.20 -32.10
CA GLY A 77 2.43 13.52 -30.84
C GLY A 77 1.21 13.30 -29.93
N ARG A 78 -0.01 13.70 -30.35
CA ARG A 78 -1.23 13.39 -29.61
C ARG A 78 -1.41 11.88 -29.48
N VAL A 79 -1.76 11.41 -28.26
CA VAL A 79 -2.30 10.07 -28.06
C VAL A 79 -3.63 9.97 -28.78
N ARG A 80 -3.78 9.04 -29.72
CA ARG A 80 -4.99 8.84 -30.52
C ARG A 80 -5.97 7.92 -29.83
N PHE A 81 -5.44 6.83 -29.26
CA PHE A 81 -6.21 5.84 -28.54
C PHE A 81 -5.50 5.42 -27.25
N PHE A 82 -6.29 4.90 -26.34
CA PHE A 82 -5.83 4.13 -25.19
C PHE A 82 -6.28 2.68 -25.40
N ASP A 83 -5.36 1.73 -25.36
CA ASP A 83 -5.67 0.32 -25.48
C ASP A 83 -5.75 -0.30 -24.07
N PHE A 84 -6.95 -0.63 -23.64
CA PHE A 84 -7.18 -1.39 -22.41
C PHE A 84 -7.33 -2.85 -22.76
N GLN A 85 -6.36 -3.68 -22.38
CA GLN A 85 -6.36 -5.10 -22.68
C GLN A 85 -6.81 -5.92 -21.46
N CYS A 86 -7.77 -6.82 -21.67
CA CYS A 86 -8.24 -7.78 -20.69
C CYS A 86 -7.91 -9.20 -21.13
N SER A 87 -7.21 -9.98 -20.30
CA SER A 87 -6.76 -11.33 -20.66
C SER A 87 -7.27 -12.37 -19.66
N ALA A 88 -7.76 -13.50 -20.19
CA ALA A 88 -8.16 -14.66 -19.41
C ALA A 88 -6.94 -15.40 -18.82
N GLN A 89 -7.21 -16.24 -17.83
CA GLN A 89 -6.28 -17.16 -17.24
C GLN A 89 -5.81 -18.19 -18.28
N LYS A 90 -4.63 -18.75 -18.06
CA LYS A 90 -4.05 -19.68 -19.04
C LYS A 90 -4.86 -20.96 -19.16
N SER A 91 -5.32 -21.56 -18.05
CA SER A 91 -6.17 -22.75 -18.08
C SER A 91 -7.50 -22.49 -18.78
N VAL A 92 -8.11 -21.32 -18.54
CA VAL A 92 -9.34 -20.90 -19.24
C VAL A 92 -9.10 -20.82 -20.75
N SER A 93 -7.99 -20.21 -21.17
CA SER A 93 -7.64 -20.08 -22.58
C SER A 93 -7.40 -21.45 -23.25
N ILE A 94 -6.75 -22.37 -22.56
CA ILE A 94 -6.53 -23.75 -23.04
C ILE A 94 -7.86 -24.47 -23.22
N MET A 95 -8.73 -24.45 -22.21
CA MET A 95 -10.03 -25.12 -22.27
C MET A 95 -10.96 -24.47 -23.33
N ALA A 96 -10.97 -23.15 -23.40
CA ALA A 96 -11.82 -22.42 -24.34
C ALA A 96 -11.39 -22.63 -25.80
N VAL A 97 -10.08 -22.56 -26.10
CA VAL A 97 -9.56 -22.57 -27.47
C VAL A 97 -9.12 -23.99 -27.87
N THR A 98 -8.16 -24.57 -27.17
CA THR A 98 -7.56 -25.86 -27.57
C THR A 98 -8.55 -27.01 -27.40
N MET A 99 -9.39 -26.98 -26.33
CA MET A 99 -10.42 -27.99 -26.11
C MET A 99 -11.81 -27.62 -26.70
N GLY A 100 -11.96 -26.37 -27.18
CA GLY A 100 -13.15 -25.94 -27.92
C GLY A 100 -14.38 -25.65 -27.07
N ASP A 101 -14.23 -25.25 -25.80
CA ASP A 101 -15.36 -24.87 -24.94
C ASP A 101 -15.80 -23.43 -25.25
N THR A 102 -16.86 -23.32 -26.06
CA THR A 102 -17.44 -22.02 -26.45
C THR A 102 -18.16 -21.31 -25.28
N GLY A 103 -18.58 -22.05 -24.24
CA GLY A 103 -19.15 -21.47 -23.03
C GLY A 103 -18.15 -20.60 -22.27
N LEU A 104 -16.88 -21.02 -22.22
CA LEU A 104 -15.81 -20.21 -21.63
C LEU A 104 -15.46 -18.97 -22.48
N LEU A 105 -15.60 -19.03 -23.82
CA LEU A 105 -15.43 -17.83 -24.67
C LEU A 105 -16.53 -16.81 -24.41
N ALA A 106 -17.79 -17.27 -24.33
CA ALA A 106 -18.93 -16.40 -24.01
C ALA A 106 -18.80 -15.81 -22.59
N ALA A 107 -18.33 -16.60 -21.64
CA ALA A 107 -18.04 -16.15 -20.27
C ALA A 107 -16.96 -15.06 -20.25
N HIS A 108 -15.90 -15.20 -21.05
CA HIS A 108 -14.86 -14.18 -21.19
C HIS A 108 -15.46 -12.87 -21.75
N ASP A 109 -16.25 -12.94 -22.81
CA ASP A 109 -16.85 -11.75 -23.43
C ASP A 109 -17.74 -11.00 -22.43
N ALA A 110 -18.60 -11.74 -21.70
CA ALA A 110 -19.46 -11.15 -20.69
C ALA A 110 -18.67 -10.52 -19.53
N ALA A 111 -17.65 -11.22 -19.00
CA ALA A 111 -16.81 -10.72 -17.91
C ALA A 111 -15.98 -9.51 -18.35
N ALA A 112 -15.45 -9.50 -19.57
CA ALA A 112 -14.67 -8.40 -20.13
C ALA A 112 -15.54 -7.16 -20.35
N ALA A 113 -16.73 -7.33 -20.92
CA ALA A 113 -17.69 -6.24 -21.11
C ALA A 113 -18.14 -5.62 -19.77
N LEU A 114 -18.45 -6.45 -18.77
CA LEU A 114 -18.82 -5.98 -17.43
C LEU A 114 -17.68 -5.17 -16.79
N ALA A 115 -16.46 -5.70 -16.83
CA ALA A 115 -15.30 -5.04 -16.23
C ALA A 115 -14.93 -3.74 -16.95
N PHE A 116 -15.05 -3.69 -18.28
CA PHE A 116 -14.84 -2.46 -19.05
C PHE A 116 -15.95 -1.43 -18.78
N GLY A 117 -17.19 -1.84 -18.62
CA GLY A 117 -18.29 -0.97 -18.20
C GLY A 117 -18.06 -0.34 -16.81
N GLU A 118 -17.51 -1.09 -15.87
CA GLU A 118 -17.08 -0.54 -14.57
C GLU A 118 -15.89 0.42 -14.72
N LEU A 119 -14.95 0.15 -15.62
CA LEU A 119 -13.82 1.03 -15.91
C LEU A 119 -14.25 2.33 -16.61
N GLU A 120 -15.22 2.28 -17.51
CA GLU A 120 -15.81 3.44 -18.20
C GLU A 120 -16.34 4.49 -17.22
N ARG A 121 -16.86 4.08 -16.07
CA ARG A 121 -17.36 4.99 -15.01
C ARG A 121 -16.29 5.98 -14.54
N PHE A 122 -15.00 5.65 -14.74
CA PHE A 122 -13.84 6.47 -14.37
C PHE A 122 -13.34 7.36 -15.51
N ALA A 123 -14.01 7.37 -16.67
CA ALA A 123 -13.65 8.28 -17.75
C ALA A 123 -13.80 9.73 -17.29
N ALA A 124 -12.80 10.55 -17.61
CA ALA A 124 -12.74 11.94 -17.18
C ALA A 124 -12.09 12.82 -18.24
N ARG A 125 -12.30 14.12 -18.13
CA ARG A 125 -11.58 15.16 -18.86
C ARG A 125 -10.78 16.05 -17.93
N GLN A 126 -9.76 16.71 -18.44
CA GLN A 126 -9.08 17.76 -17.70
C GLN A 126 -9.88 19.07 -17.77
N ALA A 127 -10.13 19.67 -16.62
CA ALA A 127 -10.77 20.99 -16.48
C ALA A 127 -9.82 21.96 -15.80
N ASN A 128 -9.83 23.23 -16.25
CA ASN A 128 -9.17 24.29 -15.49
C ASN A 128 -10.13 24.76 -14.38
N THR A 129 -9.65 24.76 -13.16
CA THR A 129 -10.36 25.25 -11.99
C THR A 129 -9.60 26.41 -11.37
N TYR A 130 -10.21 27.11 -10.43
CA TYR A 130 -9.55 28.18 -9.68
C TYR A 130 -8.30 27.71 -8.93
N ALA A 131 -8.30 26.43 -8.51
CA ALA A 131 -7.18 25.78 -7.82
C ALA A 131 -6.15 25.13 -8.76
N GLY A 132 -6.30 25.28 -10.08
CA GLY A 132 -5.45 24.68 -11.10
C GLY A 132 -6.18 23.67 -12.00
N ARG A 133 -5.48 22.65 -12.50
CA ARG A 133 -6.08 21.61 -13.32
C ARG A 133 -6.67 20.50 -12.45
N ALA A 134 -7.92 20.14 -12.71
CA ALA A 134 -8.61 19.03 -12.04
C ALA A 134 -9.20 18.07 -13.08
N ASN A 135 -9.36 16.81 -12.72
CA ASN A 135 -10.07 15.83 -13.51
C ASN A 135 -11.56 15.95 -13.23
N GLN A 136 -12.35 16.16 -14.28
CA GLN A 136 -13.80 16.17 -14.21
C GLN A 136 -14.34 14.91 -14.89
N ARG A 137 -15.11 14.13 -14.14
CA ARG A 137 -15.65 12.84 -14.59
C ARG A 137 -16.71 13.05 -15.67
N THR A 138 -16.65 12.24 -16.71
CA THR A 138 -17.61 12.21 -17.82
C THR A 138 -18.34 10.87 -17.90
N SER A 139 -17.74 9.80 -17.36
CA SER A 139 -18.28 8.44 -17.28
C SER A 139 -18.75 7.88 -18.64
N ASN A 140 -18.09 8.26 -19.73
CA ASN A 140 -18.35 7.72 -21.05
C ASN A 140 -17.08 7.70 -21.91
N VAL A 141 -16.98 6.67 -22.76
CA VAL A 141 -15.90 6.49 -23.73
C VAL A 141 -16.45 6.00 -25.05
N VAL A 142 -15.66 6.17 -26.11
CA VAL A 142 -15.91 5.59 -27.43
C VAL A 142 -14.84 4.53 -27.67
N ALA A 143 -15.21 3.25 -27.70
CA ALA A 143 -14.24 2.18 -27.85
C ALA A 143 -14.72 1.09 -28.82
N GLY A 144 -13.76 0.43 -29.47
CA GLY A 144 -13.95 -0.83 -30.18
C GLY A 144 -13.39 -1.98 -29.34
N ALA A 145 -14.20 -3.03 -29.11
CA ALA A 145 -13.79 -4.26 -28.46
C ALA A 145 -13.40 -5.31 -29.50
N PHE A 146 -12.19 -5.84 -29.42
CA PHE A 146 -11.62 -6.82 -30.35
C PHE A 146 -11.09 -8.01 -29.56
N ARG A 147 -11.73 -9.19 -29.73
CA ARG A 147 -11.31 -10.42 -29.07
C ARG A 147 -10.33 -11.19 -29.93
N HIS A 148 -9.24 -11.63 -29.31
CA HIS A 148 -8.24 -12.54 -29.87
C HIS A 148 -8.18 -13.83 -29.04
N THR A 149 -7.82 -14.94 -29.68
CA THR A 149 -7.79 -16.27 -29.03
C THR A 149 -6.39 -16.84 -28.92
N ALA A 150 -5.38 -16.23 -29.54
CA ALA A 150 -4.01 -16.70 -29.49
C ALA A 150 -3.01 -15.57 -29.18
N SER A 151 -1.82 -15.97 -28.67
CA SER A 151 -0.65 -15.11 -28.56
C SER A 151 0.13 -15.05 -29.88
N ARG A 152 1.12 -14.16 -29.97
CA ARG A 152 2.07 -14.09 -31.10
C ARG A 152 2.88 -15.39 -31.29
N ALA A 153 3.06 -16.16 -30.21
CA ALA A 153 3.71 -17.47 -30.26
C ALA A 153 2.74 -18.61 -30.56
N LEU A 154 1.51 -18.27 -31.01
CA LEU A 154 0.41 -19.20 -31.31
C LEU A 154 -0.10 -20.02 -30.11
N ASP A 155 0.26 -19.63 -28.89
CA ASP A 155 -0.29 -20.25 -27.68
C ASP A 155 -1.75 -19.82 -27.48
N PRO A 156 -2.63 -20.67 -26.90
CA PRO A 156 -3.98 -20.29 -26.56
C PRO A 156 -3.95 -19.16 -25.52
N GLN A 157 -4.53 -18.02 -25.91
CA GLN A 157 -4.62 -16.83 -25.07
C GLN A 157 -5.84 -16.01 -25.43
N VAL A 158 -6.92 -16.20 -24.71
CA VAL A 158 -8.12 -15.41 -24.90
C VAL A 158 -7.92 -14.04 -24.27
N HIS A 159 -8.06 -12.99 -25.05
CA HIS A 159 -7.96 -11.62 -24.59
C HIS A 159 -8.74 -10.67 -25.47
N THR A 160 -9.22 -9.57 -24.86
CA THR A 160 -9.97 -8.52 -25.57
C THR A 160 -9.24 -7.19 -25.43
N HIS A 161 -9.02 -6.52 -26.57
CA HIS A 161 -8.56 -5.15 -26.65
C HIS A 161 -9.75 -4.20 -26.71
N PHE A 162 -9.82 -3.26 -25.78
CA PHE A 162 -10.76 -2.14 -25.80
C PHE A 162 -10.02 -0.90 -26.29
N VAL A 163 -10.02 -0.68 -27.62
CA VAL A 163 -9.33 0.43 -28.26
C VAL A 163 -10.18 1.68 -28.12
N THR A 164 -9.87 2.46 -27.12
CA THR A 164 -10.64 3.61 -26.65
C THR A 164 -10.14 4.89 -27.27
N ALA A 165 -10.98 5.61 -28.01
CA ALA A 165 -10.64 6.89 -28.61
C ALA A 165 -10.30 7.93 -27.53
N ASN A 166 -9.33 8.79 -27.81
CA ASN A 166 -8.99 9.91 -26.91
C ASN A 166 -10.05 11.02 -27.02
N ALA A 167 -11.30 10.66 -26.70
CA ALA A 167 -12.44 11.56 -26.73
C ALA A 167 -13.49 11.10 -25.72
N THR A 168 -14.14 12.06 -25.05
CA THR A 168 -15.23 11.84 -24.11
C THR A 168 -16.23 12.96 -24.23
N TRP A 169 -17.52 12.66 -24.07
CA TRP A 169 -18.60 13.64 -24.09
C TRP A 169 -18.76 14.31 -22.73
N ASP A 170 -18.65 15.61 -22.68
CA ASP A 170 -18.89 16.39 -21.47
C ASP A 170 -20.30 16.98 -21.46
N LEU A 171 -21.11 16.53 -20.51
CA LEU A 171 -22.50 16.99 -20.35
C LEU A 171 -22.58 18.49 -19.98
N GLY A 172 -21.59 19.00 -19.25
CA GLY A 172 -21.57 20.41 -18.80
C GLY A 172 -21.35 21.37 -19.96
N THR A 173 -20.39 21.09 -20.84
CA THR A 173 -20.08 21.92 -22.03
C THR A 173 -20.83 21.48 -23.27
N LYS A 174 -21.53 20.35 -23.24
CA LYS A 174 -22.21 19.72 -24.37
C LYS A 174 -21.29 19.56 -25.59
N SER A 175 -20.06 19.13 -25.36
CA SER A 175 -19.02 19.00 -26.38
C SER A 175 -18.11 17.81 -26.15
N TRP A 176 -17.48 17.36 -27.22
CA TRP A 176 -16.45 16.33 -27.15
C TRP A 176 -15.11 16.93 -26.76
N LEU A 177 -14.49 16.38 -25.75
CA LEU A 177 -13.21 16.81 -25.21
C LEU A 177 -12.23 15.65 -25.14
N ALA A 178 -10.94 15.94 -24.99
CA ALA A 178 -9.94 14.90 -24.82
C ALA A 178 -10.14 14.14 -23.52
N LEU A 179 -10.12 12.82 -23.60
CA LEU A 179 -10.14 11.91 -22.46
C LEU A 179 -8.81 12.03 -21.70
N THR A 180 -8.87 12.10 -20.38
CA THR A 180 -7.71 11.84 -19.51
C THR A 180 -7.79 10.43 -18.95
N GLU A 181 -6.70 9.69 -19.09
CA GLU A 181 -6.62 8.30 -18.66
C GLU A 181 -6.42 8.11 -17.16
N PHE A 182 -6.08 9.16 -16.43
CA PHE A 182 -5.60 9.11 -15.03
C PHE A 182 -6.54 8.37 -14.10
N GLU A 183 -7.82 8.71 -14.12
CA GLU A 183 -8.83 8.11 -13.27
C GLU A 183 -9.09 6.64 -13.66
N MET A 184 -9.14 6.35 -14.98
CA MET A 184 -9.30 4.98 -15.47
C MET A 184 -8.11 4.11 -15.08
N VAL A 185 -6.87 4.62 -15.21
CA VAL A 185 -5.66 3.89 -14.78
C VAL A 185 -5.67 3.61 -13.28
N SER A 186 -6.15 4.54 -12.46
CA SER A 186 -6.28 4.33 -11.00
C SER A 186 -7.25 3.19 -10.67
N ALA A 187 -8.26 2.97 -11.51
CA ALA A 187 -9.30 1.95 -11.34
C ALA A 187 -9.00 0.62 -12.06
N ILE A 188 -7.89 0.50 -12.81
CA ILE A 188 -7.53 -0.74 -13.55
C ILE A 188 -7.51 -1.97 -12.61
N ARG A 189 -6.99 -1.82 -11.40
CA ARG A 189 -6.98 -2.92 -10.41
C ARG A 189 -8.40 -3.36 -10.06
N TYR A 190 -9.32 -2.43 -9.86
CA TYR A 190 -10.72 -2.72 -9.59
C TYR A 190 -11.37 -3.45 -10.77
N ALA A 191 -11.27 -2.90 -11.98
CA ALA A 191 -11.80 -3.55 -13.19
C ALA A 191 -11.20 -4.95 -13.39
N GLY A 192 -9.90 -5.11 -13.14
CA GLY A 192 -9.23 -6.41 -13.18
C GLY A 192 -9.81 -7.42 -12.18
N LYS A 193 -10.18 -6.98 -10.96
CA LYS A 193 -10.81 -7.86 -9.96
C LYS A 193 -12.27 -8.16 -10.29
N VAL A 194 -12.99 -7.21 -10.90
CA VAL A 194 -14.34 -7.46 -11.46
C VAL A 194 -14.25 -8.56 -12.51
N TYR A 195 -13.35 -8.42 -13.49
CA TYR A 195 -13.14 -9.44 -14.52
C TYR A 195 -12.79 -10.81 -13.94
N GLN A 196 -11.79 -10.86 -13.04
CA GLN A 196 -11.34 -12.14 -12.46
C GLN A 196 -12.45 -12.83 -11.68
N ASN A 197 -13.22 -12.07 -10.89
CA ASN A 197 -14.31 -12.62 -10.11
C ASN A 197 -15.44 -13.14 -11.02
N GLU A 198 -15.85 -12.37 -12.03
CA GLU A 198 -16.94 -12.78 -12.93
C GLU A 198 -16.52 -13.97 -13.79
N MET A 199 -15.27 -14.01 -14.26
CA MET A 199 -14.74 -15.16 -14.98
C MET A 199 -14.70 -16.42 -14.10
N ALA A 200 -14.25 -16.30 -12.84
CA ALA A 200 -14.27 -17.40 -11.88
C ALA A 200 -15.69 -17.90 -11.58
N ARG A 201 -16.65 -16.97 -11.39
CA ARG A 201 -18.06 -17.30 -11.21
C ARG A 201 -18.64 -18.06 -12.41
N SER A 202 -18.31 -17.60 -13.60
CA SER A 202 -18.75 -18.25 -14.84
C SER A 202 -18.14 -19.64 -14.99
N CYS A 203 -16.85 -19.83 -14.66
CA CYS A 203 -16.25 -21.16 -14.63
C CYS A 203 -16.98 -22.10 -13.65
N LEU A 204 -17.25 -21.63 -12.43
CA LEU A 204 -18.01 -22.39 -11.44
C LEU A 204 -19.43 -22.71 -11.90
N ALA A 205 -20.10 -21.76 -12.56
CA ALA A 205 -21.46 -21.97 -13.11
C ALA A 205 -21.47 -22.97 -14.27
N LEU A 206 -20.40 -23.00 -15.09
CA LEU A 206 -20.18 -24.00 -16.13
C LEU A 206 -19.75 -25.37 -15.56
N GLY A 207 -19.61 -25.48 -14.24
CA GLY A 207 -19.27 -26.71 -13.53
C GLY A 207 -17.79 -26.97 -13.33
N TYR A 208 -16.90 -26.09 -13.78
CA TYR A 208 -15.47 -26.21 -13.54
C TYR A 208 -15.12 -25.96 -12.07
N ASP A 209 -14.20 -26.73 -11.52
CA ASP A 209 -13.52 -26.41 -10.28
C ASP A 209 -12.40 -25.38 -10.52
N ILE A 210 -12.14 -24.52 -9.56
CA ILE A 210 -11.07 -23.52 -9.62
C ILE A 210 -10.10 -23.65 -8.46
N GLU A 211 -8.82 -23.35 -8.74
CA GLU A 211 -7.74 -23.23 -7.77
C GLU A 211 -7.29 -21.79 -7.67
N HIS A 212 -7.25 -21.24 -6.46
CA HIS A 212 -6.77 -19.87 -6.26
C HIS A 212 -5.24 -19.80 -6.32
N ILE A 213 -4.72 -18.91 -7.18
CA ILE A 213 -3.30 -18.59 -7.23
C ILE A 213 -3.00 -17.52 -6.19
N ARG A 214 -1.90 -17.72 -5.44
CA ARG A 214 -1.46 -16.81 -4.39
C ARG A 214 -0.06 -16.27 -4.69
N ASP A 215 0.20 -15.04 -4.26
CA ASP A 215 1.54 -14.47 -4.26
C ASP A 215 2.39 -15.01 -3.10
N GLN A 216 3.65 -14.59 -3.08
CA GLN A 216 4.57 -14.93 -1.99
C GLN A 216 4.12 -14.48 -0.59
N LYS A 217 3.14 -13.57 -0.50
CA LYS A 217 2.55 -13.12 0.77
C LYS A 217 1.24 -13.82 1.11
N GLY A 218 0.84 -14.81 0.31
CA GLY A 218 -0.41 -15.56 0.49
C GLY A 218 -1.66 -14.84 -0.03
N ALA A 219 -1.55 -13.64 -0.62
CA ALA A 219 -2.68 -12.93 -1.17
C ALA A 219 -3.14 -13.57 -2.49
N VAL A 220 -4.47 -13.69 -2.68
CA VAL A 220 -5.04 -14.21 -3.93
C VAL A 220 -4.76 -13.25 -5.07
N THR A 221 -4.06 -13.70 -6.09
CA THR A 221 -3.74 -12.93 -7.29
C THR A 221 -4.61 -13.28 -8.48
N GLY A 222 -5.18 -14.46 -8.49
CA GLY A 222 -6.04 -14.98 -9.54
C GLY A 222 -6.51 -16.39 -9.26
N PHE A 223 -6.92 -17.09 -10.31
CA PHE A 223 -7.32 -18.51 -10.26
C PHE A 223 -6.91 -19.21 -11.54
N GLU A 224 -6.92 -20.53 -11.51
CA GLU A 224 -6.86 -21.41 -12.69
C GLU A 224 -7.96 -22.48 -12.60
N ILE A 225 -8.35 -23.07 -13.70
CA ILE A 225 -9.25 -24.22 -13.71
C ILE A 225 -8.50 -25.43 -13.12
N ALA A 226 -9.09 -26.06 -12.11
CA ALA A 226 -8.56 -27.29 -11.53
C ALA A 226 -8.51 -28.42 -12.57
N GLY A 227 -7.45 -29.23 -12.52
CA GLY A 227 -7.21 -30.30 -13.51
C GLY A 227 -6.42 -29.86 -14.74
N VAL A 228 -6.18 -28.56 -14.97
CA VAL A 228 -5.21 -28.09 -15.96
C VAL A 228 -3.85 -27.92 -15.27
N SER A 229 -2.98 -28.90 -15.38
CA SER A 229 -1.70 -28.97 -14.66
C SER A 229 -0.79 -27.76 -14.93
N ALA A 230 0.13 -27.48 -14.00
CA ALA A 230 1.14 -26.43 -14.19
C ALA A 230 1.98 -26.68 -15.45
N ASP A 231 2.41 -27.92 -15.70
CA ASP A 231 3.23 -28.28 -16.86
C ASP A 231 2.54 -27.98 -18.19
N ILE A 232 1.22 -28.27 -18.27
CA ILE A 232 0.43 -27.92 -19.47
C ILE A 232 0.36 -26.40 -19.63
N ARG A 233 0.09 -25.65 -18.54
CA ARG A 233 0.02 -24.18 -18.58
C ARG A 233 1.36 -23.55 -18.96
N GLU A 234 2.47 -24.07 -18.47
CA GLU A 234 3.83 -23.59 -18.79
C GLU A 234 4.19 -23.87 -20.24
N ARG A 235 3.87 -25.05 -20.78
CA ARG A 235 4.09 -25.41 -22.20
C ARG A 235 3.42 -24.42 -23.14
N PHE A 236 2.23 -23.93 -22.81
CA PHE A 236 1.50 -22.92 -23.54
C PHE A 236 1.79 -21.48 -23.08
N SER A 237 2.88 -21.25 -22.39
CA SER A 237 3.31 -19.93 -21.90
C SER A 237 4.67 -19.55 -22.47
N LYS A 238 4.90 -19.80 -23.77
CA LYS A 238 6.18 -19.53 -24.45
C LYS A 238 6.67 -18.12 -24.24
N ARG A 239 5.77 -17.14 -24.30
CA ARG A 239 6.10 -15.75 -24.02
C ARG A 239 6.65 -15.54 -22.61
N ARG A 240 6.11 -16.22 -21.61
CA ARG A 240 6.63 -16.20 -20.25
C ARG A 240 7.99 -16.84 -20.17
N ALA A 241 8.17 -17.99 -20.82
CA ALA A 241 9.46 -18.68 -20.90
C ALA A 241 10.56 -17.80 -21.54
N GLU A 242 10.24 -17.03 -22.61
CA GLU A 242 11.16 -16.07 -23.20
C GLU A 242 11.58 -14.97 -22.24
N VAL A 243 10.62 -14.41 -21.49
CA VAL A 243 10.90 -13.41 -20.47
C VAL A 243 11.72 -13.99 -19.32
N GLU A 244 11.40 -15.20 -18.86
CA GLU A 244 12.16 -15.92 -17.82
C GLU A 244 13.58 -16.29 -18.30
N ALA A 245 13.75 -16.64 -19.56
CA ALA A 245 15.08 -16.84 -20.17
C ALA A 245 15.89 -15.53 -20.15
N GLY A 246 15.27 -14.41 -20.56
CA GLY A 246 15.91 -13.09 -20.49
C GLY A 246 16.23 -12.67 -19.04
N ILE A 247 15.38 -13.03 -18.07
CA ILE A 247 15.67 -12.86 -16.64
C ILE A 247 16.86 -13.74 -16.21
N ALA A 248 16.93 -14.98 -16.69
CA ALA A 248 18.03 -15.88 -16.37
C ALA A 248 19.36 -15.40 -16.97
N GLU A 249 19.34 -14.88 -18.20
CA GLU A 249 20.51 -14.24 -18.83
C GLU A 249 20.94 -13.02 -18.02
N PHE A 250 19.98 -12.20 -17.62
CA PHE A 250 20.24 -11.04 -16.75
C PHE A 250 20.89 -11.47 -15.42
N ARG A 251 20.38 -12.54 -14.78
CA ARG A 251 20.97 -13.09 -13.56
C ARG A 251 22.40 -13.58 -13.79
N ALA A 252 22.66 -14.23 -14.92
CA ALA A 252 24.00 -14.72 -15.27
C ALA A 252 24.98 -13.55 -15.49
N GLU A 253 24.53 -12.49 -16.15
CA GLU A 253 25.35 -11.31 -16.44
C GLU A 253 25.59 -10.43 -15.20
N TYR A 254 24.54 -10.18 -14.41
CA TYR A 254 24.57 -9.22 -13.30
C TYR A 254 24.69 -9.86 -11.92
N GLY A 255 24.56 -11.18 -11.79
CA GLY A 255 24.65 -11.90 -10.52
C GLY A 255 23.54 -11.60 -9.51
N ARG A 256 22.40 -11.03 -9.97
CA ARG A 256 21.28 -10.59 -9.15
C ARG A 256 19.93 -10.68 -9.86
N GLU A 257 18.85 -10.55 -9.10
CA GLU A 257 17.51 -10.42 -9.67
C GLU A 257 17.33 -9.04 -10.35
N PRO A 258 16.60 -9.01 -11.49
CA PRO A 258 16.23 -7.76 -12.11
C PRO A 258 15.15 -7.00 -11.32
N THR A 259 15.22 -5.69 -11.33
CA THR A 259 14.17 -4.82 -10.78
C THR A 259 12.91 -4.85 -11.67
N PRO A 260 11.76 -4.37 -11.18
CA PRO A 260 10.55 -4.26 -12.00
C PRO A 260 10.72 -3.47 -13.32
N ALA A 261 11.54 -2.43 -13.33
CA ALA A 261 11.84 -1.66 -14.54
C ALA A 261 12.70 -2.47 -15.53
N GLU A 262 13.69 -3.21 -15.03
CA GLU A 262 14.51 -4.09 -15.85
C GLU A 262 13.69 -5.27 -16.40
N ILE A 263 12.79 -5.85 -15.62
CA ILE A 263 11.83 -6.86 -16.12
C ILE A 263 10.95 -6.27 -17.24
N HIS A 264 10.52 -5.03 -17.10
CA HIS A 264 9.76 -4.35 -18.17
C HIS A 264 10.59 -4.19 -19.45
N THR A 265 11.86 -3.82 -19.33
CA THR A 265 12.81 -3.72 -20.45
C THR A 265 13.03 -5.08 -21.10
N ILE A 266 13.37 -6.10 -20.32
CA ILE A 266 13.51 -7.51 -20.79
C ILE A 266 12.24 -7.96 -21.52
N THR A 267 11.07 -7.69 -20.92
CA THR A 267 9.76 -8.02 -21.54
C THR A 267 9.54 -7.29 -22.86
N THR A 268 10.11 -6.11 -23.05
CA THR A 268 9.95 -5.35 -24.30
C THR A 268 10.94 -5.81 -25.37
N GLU A 269 12.17 -6.06 -25.00
CA GLU A 269 13.28 -6.45 -25.89
C GLU A 269 13.17 -7.89 -26.40
N THR A 270 12.70 -8.82 -25.56
CA THR A 270 12.45 -10.21 -25.93
C THR A 270 11.21 -10.42 -26.84
N ARG A 271 10.62 -9.33 -27.37
CA ARG A 271 9.40 -9.39 -28.17
C ARG A 271 9.69 -9.89 -29.58
N ASN A 272 9.28 -11.12 -29.88
CA ASN A 272 9.45 -11.74 -31.19
C ASN A 272 8.64 -11.05 -32.29
N ALA A 273 9.13 -11.13 -33.53
CA ALA A 273 8.39 -10.75 -34.73
C ALA A 273 7.13 -11.60 -34.88
N LYS A 274 6.12 -11.07 -35.52
CA LYS A 274 4.87 -11.79 -35.82
C LYS A 274 5.14 -12.92 -36.83
N LEU A 275 4.54 -14.09 -36.56
CA LEU A 275 4.44 -15.13 -37.58
C LEU A 275 3.29 -14.73 -38.53
N ALA A 276 3.59 -14.58 -39.82
CA ALA A 276 2.64 -14.32 -40.89
C ALA A 276 2.15 -15.65 -41.47
N GLU A 277 0.88 -15.71 -41.91
CA GLU A 277 0.29 -16.76 -42.75
C GLU A 277 0.01 -18.13 -42.09
N VAL A 278 -0.63 -18.16 -40.90
CA VAL A 278 -1.13 -19.42 -40.32
C VAL A 278 -2.64 -19.31 -40.11
N THR A 279 -3.42 -20.34 -40.50
CA THR A 279 -4.89 -20.37 -40.35
C THR A 279 -5.31 -20.85 -38.96
N THR A 280 -6.51 -20.48 -38.49
CA THR A 280 -7.07 -20.94 -37.22
C THR A 280 -7.05 -22.46 -37.06
N PRO A 281 -7.44 -23.30 -38.06
CA PRO A 281 -7.31 -24.74 -37.97
C PRO A 281 -5.88 -25.23 -37.76
N GLU A 282 -4.91 -24.63 -38.48
CA GLU A 282 -3.47 -24.99 -38.32
C GLU A 282 -2.96 -24.66 -36.92
N VAL A 283 -3.37 -23.50 -36.36
CA VAL A 283 -3.02 -23.14 -34.99
C VAL A 283 -3.62 -24.11 -33.97
N LEU A 284 -4.88 -24.46 -34.10
CA LEU A 284 -5.53 -25.46 -33.24
C LEU A 284 -4.86 -26.82 -33.35
N ALA A 285 -4.52 -27.27 -34.57
CA ALA A 285 -3.77 -28.50 -34.79
C ALA A 285 -2.39 -28.45 -34.11
N ALA A 286 -1.66 -27.33 -34.26
CA ALA A 286 -0.35 -27.12 -33.63
C ALA A 286 -0.45 -27.05 -32.10
N GLN A 287 -1.51 -26.47 -31.54
CA GLN A 287 -1.74 -26.48 -30.09
C GLN A 287 -2.02 -27.91 -29.59
N ARG A 288 -2.91 -28.64 -30.25
CA ARG A 288 -3.23 -30.03 -29.85
C ARG A 288 -2.07 -31.00 -30.00
N SER A 289 -1.21 -30.81 -31.01
CA SER A 289 -0.01 -31.63 -31.18
C SER A 289 1.05 -31.49 -30.08
N GLN A 290 0.96 -30.41 -29.27
CA GLN A 290 1.84 -30.24 -28.10
C GLN A 290 1.34 -31.01 -26.87
N LEU A 291 0.16 -31.60 -26.93
CA LEU A 291 -0.44 -32.39 -25.84
C LEU A 291 -0.33 -33.89 -26.21
N SER A 292 0.04 -34.73 -25.24
CA SER A 292 -0.02 -36.16 -25.39
C SER A 292 -1.48 -36.64 -25.43
N SER A 293 -1.69 -37.85 -25.94
CA SER A 293 -3.04 -38.47 -25.95
C SER A 293 -3.62 -38.63 -24.55
N VAL A 294 -2.79 -38.85 -23.54
CA VAL A 294 -3.19 -38.95 -22.13
C VAL A 294 -3.64 -37.57 -21.60
N GLU A 295 -2.90 -36.53 -21.88
CA GLU A 295 -3.26 -35.14 -21.48
C GLU A 295 -4.55 -34.67 -22.17
N LEU A 296 -4.70 -34.96 -23.48
CA LEU A 296 -5.92 -34.65 -24.21
C LEU A 296 -7.14 -35.38 -23.62
N ALA A 297 -7.02 -36.67 -23.32
CA ALA A 297 -8.09 -37.44 -22.69
C ALA A 297 -8.42 -36.90 -21.28
N HIS A 298 -7.42 -36.52 -20.52
CA HIS A 298 -7.61 -35.91 -19.20
C HIS A 298 -8.34 -34.56 -19.28
N LEU A 299 -7.93 -33.65 -20.17
CA LEU A 299 -8.59 -32.35 -20.34
C LEU A 299 -10.04 -32.53 -20.85
N GLU A 300 -10.28 -33.50 -21.71
CA GLU A 300 -11.65 -33.85 -22.16
C GLU A 300 -12.50 -34.41 -21.02
N ALA A 301 -11.93 -35.20 -20.12
CA ALA A 301 -12.59 -35.66 -18.90
C ALA A 301 -12.95 -34.49 -17.98
N VAL A 302 -12.05 -33.52 -17.79
CA VAL A 302 -12.32 -32.29 -17.02
C VAL A 302 -13.50 -31.52 -17.64
N ARG A 303 -13.54 -31.36 -18.96
CA ARG A 303 -14.64 -30.69 -19.69
C ARG A 303 -15.97 -31.45 -19.52
N THR A 304 -15.96 -32.76 -19.68
CA THR A 304 -17.14 -33.61 -19.55
C THR A 304 -17.68 -33.57 -18.13
N GLN A 305 -16.82 -33.64 -17.12
CA GLN A 305 -17.20 -33.52 -15.72
C GLN A 305 -17.81 -32.17 -15.43
N ALA A 306 -17.19 -31.07 -15.92
CA ALA A 306 -17.74 -29.73 -15.78
C ALA A 306 -19.16 -29.64 -16.40
N SER A 307 -19.35 -30.14 -17.63
CA SER A 307 -20.66 -30.14 -18.28
C SER A 307 -21.72 -30.91 -17.47
N ALA A 308 -21.34 -31.99 -16.81
CA ALA A 308 -22.25 -32.77 -15.95
C ALA A 308 -22.60 -32.05 -14.64
N GLN A 309 -21.75 -31.15 -14.16
CA GLN A 309 -21.92 -30.38 -12.92
C GLN A 309 -22.45 -28.94 -13.16
N ALA A 310 -22.64 -28.56 -14.42
CA ALA A 310 -23.11 -27.22 -14.78
C ALA A 310 -24.43 -26.86 -14.09
N GLY A 311 -24.51 -25.67 -13.52
CA GLY A 311 -25.70 -25.16 -12.85
C GLY A 311 -25.98 -25.74 -11.44
N GLN A 312 -25.18 -26.70 -10.95
CA GLN A 312 -25.43 -27.33 -9.63
C GLN A 312 -24.88 -26.52 -8.46
N ARG A 313 -23.98 -25.56 -8.71
CA ARG A 313 -23.34 -24.76 -7.66
C ARG A 313 -24.13 -23.50 -7.37
N VAL A 314 -24.59 -23.37 -6.14
CA VAL A 314 -25.21 -22.14 -5.63
C VAL A 314 -24.21 -21.45 -4.71
N PRO A 315 -23.85 -20.16 -4.98
CA PRO A 315 -23.02 -19.40 -4.07
C PRO A 315 -23.63 -19.33 -2.67
N ALA A 316 -22.80 -19.46 -1.63
CA ALA A 316 -23.27 -19.36 -0.26
C ALA A 316 -23.82 -17.94 0.03
N PRO A 317 -24.99 -17.80 0.66
CA PRO A 317 -25.57 -16.49 0.96
C PRO A 317 -24.71 -15.71 1.95
N GLY A 318 -24.71 -14.37 1.85
CA GLY A 318 -24.02 -13.47 2.78
C GLY A 318 -22.52 -13.31 2.54
N ARG A 319 -21.96 -13.87 1.48
CA ARG A 319 -20.53 -13.73 1.13
C ARG A 319 -20.15 -12.28 0.86
N GLU A 320 -21.01 -11.49 0.25
CA GLU A 320 -20.78 -10.07 -0.04
C GLU A 320 -20.54 -9.27 1.24
N THR A 321 -21.39 -9.46 2.26
CA THR A 321 -21.27 -8.78 3.56
C THR A 321 -20.00 -9.21 4.29
N GLN A 322 -19.68 -10.51 4.29
CA GLN A 322 -18.46 -11.03 4.88
C GLN A 322 -17.22 -10.45 4.20
N SER A 323 -17.21 -10.42 2.86
CA SER A 323 -16.08 -9.88 2.07
C SER A 323 -15.90 -8.39 2.28
N LEU A 324 -16.97 -7.61 2.34
CA LEU A 324 -16.92 -6.18 2.65
C LEU A 324 -16.36 -5.92 4.04
N ALA A 325 -16.82 -6.65 5.06
CA ALA A 325 -16.32 -6.51 6.42
C ALA A 325 -14.82 -6.85 6.51
N ALA A 326 -14.38 -7.92 5.86
CA ALA A 326 -12.97 -8.29 5.78
C ALA A 326 -12.13 -7.25 5.03
N SER A 327 -12.63 -6.75 3.89
CA SER A 327 -11.98 -5.70 3.10
C SER A 327 -11.81 -4.40 3.89
N ILE A 328 -12.87 -3.94 4.55
CA ILE A 328 -12.84 -2.74 5.40
C ILE A 328 -11.81 -2.92 6.53
N SER A 329 -11.88 -4.03 7.26
CA SER A 329 -10.92 -4.30 8.34
C SER A 329 -9.47 -4.37 7.85
N HIS A 330 -9.24 -4.97 6.67
CA HIS A 330 -7.90 -5.06 6.06
C HIS A 330 -7.34 -3.70 5.64
N LEU A 331 -8.14 -2.89 4.93
CA LEU A 331 -7.66 -1.63 4.35
C LEU A 331 -7.47 -0.55 5.42
N TYR A 332 -8.42 -0.44 6.36
CA TYR A 332 -8.36 0.60 7.40
C TYR A 332 -7.38 0.31 8.54
N GLU A 333 -6.76 -0.87 8.58
CA GLU A 333 -5.61 -1.10 9.46
C GLU A 333 -4.42 -0.20 9.08
N ARG A 334 -4.34 0.21 7.81
CA ARG A 334 -3.21 0.98 7.28
C ARG A 334 -3.56 2.30 6.62
N GLN A 335 -4.82 2.60 6.38
CA GLN A 335 -5.29 3.81 5.70
C GLN A 335 -6.45 4.43 6.46
N SER A 336 -6.46 5.75 6.65
CA SER A 336 -7.59 6.47 7.25
C SER A 336 -8.69 6.77 6.25
N VAL A 337 -8.34 6.93 4.98
CA VAL A 337 -9.24 7.23 3.88
C VAL A 337 -9.02 6.23 2.75
N VAL A 338 -10.09 5.63 2.28
CA VAL A 338 -10.06 4.61 1.21
C VAL A 338 -11.13 4.92 0.16
N PRO A 339 -10.79 4.92 -1.13
CA PRO A 339 -11.79 5.09 -2.18
C PRO A 339 -12.65 3.82 -2.33
N GLY A 340 -13.95 3.99 -2.64
CA GLY A 340 -14.91 2.90 -2.73
C GLY A 340 -14.50 1.77 -3.68
N HIS A 341 -13.96 2.11 -4.84
CA HIS A 341 -13.48 1.10 -5.79
C HIS A 341 -12.36 0.21 -5.22
N ALA A 342 -11.52 0.74 -4.32
CA ALA A 342 -10.48 -0.06 -3.67
C ALA A 342 -11.08 -1.04 -2.63
N ILE A 343 -12.13 -0.60 -1.91
CA ILE A 343 -12.88 -1.47 -0.99
C ILE A 343 -13.54 -2.61 -1.75
N LEU A 344 -14.20 -2.30 -2.89
CA LEU A 344 -14.83 -3.32 -3.74
C LEU A 344 -13.80 -4.27 -4.34
N ALA A 345 -12.65 -3.77 -4.83
CA ALA A 345 -11.59 -4.59 -5.38
C ALA A 345 -11.06 -5.61 -4.36
N GLU A 346 -10.87 -5.16 -3.12
CA GLU A 346 -10.43 -6.06 -2.06
C GLU A 346 -11.52 -7.04 -1.64
N ALA A 347 -12.79 -6.61 -1.58
CA ALA A 347 -13.92 -7.50 -1.28
C ALA A 347 -14.07 -8.62 -2.32
N LEU A 348 -13.93 -8.31 -3.61
CA LEU A 348 -13.92 -9.30 -4.70
C LEU A 348 -12.74 -10.29 -4.57
N ASN A 349 -11.62 -9.82 -4.03
CA ASN A 349 -10.42 -10.64 -3.84
C ASN A 349 -10.54 -11.62 -2.67
N GLN A 350 -11.29 -11.27 -1.62
CA GLN A 350 -11.44 -12.09 -0.41
C GLN A 350 -12.14 -13.43 -0.67
N ASN A 351 -13.16 -13.45 -1.55
CA ASN A 351 -13.92 -14.63 -1.94
C ASN A 351 -14.10 -14.68 -3.47
N LEU A 352 -12.97 -14.74 -4.20
CA LEU A 352 -12.93 -14.73 -5.66
C LEU A 352 -13.78 -15.86 -6.26
N GLY A 353 -14.72 -15.52 -7.15
CA GLY A 353 -15.64 -16.45 -7.79
C GLY A 353 -16.96 -16.67 -7.03
N GLU A 354 -17.09 -16.21 -5.79
CA GLU A 354 -18.30 -16.38 -4.98
C GLU A 354 -19.15 -15.09 -4.86
N ILE A 355 -18.68 -13.95 -5.35
CA ILE A 355 -19.28 -12.63 -5.16
C ILE A 355 -20.06 -12.20 -6.40
N GLU A 356 -21.32 -11.84 -6.21
CA GLU A 356 -22.13 -11.18 -7.25
C GLU A 356 -21.93 -9.66 -7.18
N LEU A 357 -21.39 -9.03 -8.24
CA LEU A 357 -21.03 -7.61 -8.25
C LEU A 357 -22.22 -6.70 -7.92
N ARG A 358 -23.39 -6.96 -8.47
CA ARG A 358 -24.61 -6.16 -8.20
C ARG A 358 -24.99 -6.20 -6.72
N ARG A 359 -24.94 -7.37 -6.09
CA ARG A 359 -25.20 -7.54 -4.65
C ARG A 359 -24.12 -6.88 -3.81
N LEU A 360 -22.86 -6.99 -4.24
CA LEU A 360 -21.74 -6.31 -3.57
C LEU A 360 -21.97 -4.80 -3.53
N HIS A 361 -22.33 -4.17 -4.66
CA HIS A 361 -22.67 -2.75 -4.71
C HIS A 361 -23.86 -2.39 -3.81
N ALA A 362 -24.91 -3.20 -3.79
CA ALA A 362 -26.05 -2.98 -2.91
C ALA A 362 -25.63 -3.02 -1.43
N LYS A 363 -24.86 -4.04 -1.03
CA LYS A 363 -24.36 -4.19 0.34
C LYS A 363 -23.32 -3.14 0.75
N ALA A 364 -22.58 -2.60 -0.19
CA ALA A 364 -21.61 -1.54 0.06
C ALA A 364 -22.29 -0.28 0.68
N ASN A 365 -23.49 0.05 0.26
CA ASN A 365 -24.26 1.16 0.83
C ASN A 365 -24.72 0.92 2.29
N GLU A 366 -24.65 -0.32 2.77
CA GLU A 366 -25.07 -0.70 4.13
C GLU A 366 -23.89 -0.76 5.12
N THR A 367 -22.66 -0.45 4.69
CA THR A 367 -21.42 -0.68 5.49
C THR A 367 -21.25 0.27 6.68
N GLY A 368 -22.02 1.36 6.77
CA GLY A 368 -21.86 2.36 7.83
C GLY A 368 -20.59 3.22 7.72
N LEU A 369 -19.87 3.15 6.60
CA LEU A 369 -18.74 4.04 6.34
C LEU A 369 -19.19 5.48 6.16
N VAL A 370 -18.34 6.42 6.55
CA VAL A 370 -18.58 7.85 6.40
C VAL A 370 -18.08 8.29 5.02
N GLY A 371 -18.99 8.70 4.15
CA GLY A 371 -18.65 9.31 2.87
C GLY A 371 -18.04 10.69 3.06
N LEU A 372 -16.88 10.91 2.45
CA LEU A 372 -16.10 12.14 2.58
C LEU A 372 -16.24 13.07 1.37
N THR A 373 -16.74 12.57 0.24
CA THR A 373 -16.94 13.31 -1.00
C THR A 373 -18.36 13.11 -1.49
N ASP A 374 -18.93 14.10 -2.18
CA ASP A 374 -20.28 14.00 -2.75
C ASP A 374 -20.21 13.38 -4.16
N GLU A 375 -20.02 12.06 -4.19
CA GLU A 375 -19.84 11.31 -5.41
C GLU A 375 -20.56 9.94 -5.32
N PRO A 376 -20.83 9.26 -6.46
CA PRO A 376 -21.31 7.88 -6.44
C PRO A 376 -20.37 6.96 -5.65
N TRP A 377 -20.90 5.98 -4.94
CA TRP A 377 -20.17 5.14 -3.97
C TRP A 377 -18.82 4.61 -4.49
N VAL A 378 -18.76 4.13 -5.73
CA VAL A 378 -17.54 3.58 -6.32
C VAL A 378 -16.39 4.60 -6.44
N HIS A 379 -16.72 5.87 -6.54
CA HIS A 379 -15.79 6.99 -6.66
C HIS A 379 -15.57 7.73 -5.35
N GLN A 380 -16.51 7.60 -4.43
CA GLN A 380 -16.50 8.28 -3.15
C GLN A 380 -15.31 7.81 -2.32
N LYS A 381 -14.73 8.73 -1.56
CA LYS A 381 -13.76 8.41 -0.52
C LYS A 381 -14.48 8.21 0.80
N PHE A 382 -14.02 7.24 1.56
CA PHE A 382 -14.63 6.84 2.81
C PHE A 382 -13.63 6.83 3.96
N ALA A 383 -14.14 7.12 5.16
CA ALA A 383 -13.47 6.84 6.42
C ALA A 383 -14.35 5.92 7.28
N THR A 384 -13.74 5.23 8.23
CA THR A 384 -14.51 4.58 9.29
C THR A 384 -14.97 5.64 10.30
N VAL A 385 -16.08 5.32 10.94
CA VAL A 385 -16.61 6.13 12.02
C VAL A 385 -15.60 6.33 13.15
N GLU A 386 -14.92 5.24 13.54
CA GLU A 386 -13.91 5.25 14.57
C GLU A 386 -12.70 6.10 14.17
N GLY A 387 -12.22 5.97 12.92
CA GLY A 387 -11.08 6.74 12.41
C GLY A 387 -11.36 8.23 12.45
N LEU A 388 -12.54 8.65 11.95
CA LEU A 388 -12.96 10.06 11.99
C LEU A 388 -13.14 10.55 13.43
N ALA A 389 -13.72 9.74 14.32
CA ALA A 389 -13.91 10.12 15.71
C ALA A 389 -12.58 10.31 16.45
N LEU A 390 -11.58 9.45 16.17
CA LEU A 390 -10.23 9.60 16.73
C LEU A 390 -9.55 10.90 16.28
N GLU A 391 -9.60 11.21 14.98
CA GLU A 391 -9.03 12.46 14.44
C GLU A 391 -9.70 13.69 15.07
N LYS A 392 -11.03 13.71 15.08
CA LYS A 392 -11.78 14.82 15.64
C LYS A 392 -11.55 14.98 17.14
N TRP A 393 -11.59 13.90 17.90
CA TRP A 393 -11.34 13.94 19.33
C TRP A 393 -9.95 14.50 19.67
N ALA A 394 -8.92 14.06 18.94
CA ALA A 394 -7.56 14.52 19.16
C ALA A 394 -7.42 16.04 18.87
N VAL A 395 -8.04 16.53 17.79
CA VAL A 395 -8.10 17.96 17.46
C VAL A 395 -8.84 18.74 18.55
N ASP A 396 -10.04 18.29 18.92
CA ASP A 396 -10.86 18.92 19.97
C ASP A 396 -10.13 18.91 21.33
N PHE A 397 -9.34 17.85 21.63
CA PHE A 397 -8.54 17.76 22.84
C PHE A 397 -7.48 18.87 22.90
N VAL A 398 -6.69 19.01 21.83
CA VAL A 398 -5.64 20.03 21.75
C VAL A 398 -6.26 21.43 21.89
N ASP A 399 -7.37 21.69 21.19
CA ASP A 399 -8.00 23.02 21.16
C ASP A 399 -8.60 23.41 22.54
N ARG A 400 -9.25 22.47 23.23
CA ARG A 400 -9.90 22.74 24.53
C ARG A 400 -8.94 22.80 25.72
N THR A 401 -7.74 22.20 25.59
CA THR A 401 -6.75 22.19 26.69
C THR A 401 -5.67 23.26 26.54
N ARG A 402 -5.84 24.13 25.57
CA ARG A 402 -4.92 25.24 25.31
C ARG A 402 -4.99 26.28 26.44
N GLY A 403 -3.83 26.73 26.91
CA GLY A 403 -3.74 27.78 27.93
C GLY A 403 -4.26 27.36 29.32
N GLN A 404 -4.37 26.06 29.61
CA GLN A 404 -4.98 25.57 30.85
C GLN A 404 -3.96 25.02 31.87
N CYS A 405 -2.68 25.05 31.56
CA CYS A 405 -1.63 24.56 32.41
C CYS A 405 -0.74 25.69 32.92
N GLU A 406 -0.10 25.48 34.07
CA GLU A 406 0.96 26.36 34.52
C GLU A 406 2.22 26.19 33.63
N PRO A 407 3.08 27.20 33.49
CA PRO A 407 4.34 27.07 32.78
C PRO A 407 5.18 25.92 33.32
N LEU A 408 5.92 25.20 32.42
CA LEU A 408 6.79 24.08 32.83
C LEU A 408 8.11 24.55 33.43
N GLY A 409 8.64 25.71 33.00
CA GLY A 409 9.85 26.29 33.54
C GLY A 409 9.58 27.03 34.82
N GLY A 410 10.44 26.84 35.85
CA GLY A 410 10.41 27.65 37.05
C GLY A 410 10.87 29.10 36.79
N GLU A 411 10.89 29.95 37.87
CA GLU A 411 11.25 31.35 37.78
C GLU A 411 12.69 31.59 37.28
N ASN A 412 13.58 30.59 37.38
CA ASN A 412 15.02 30.67 37.06
C ASN A 412 15.47 29.64 36.03
N VAL A 413 14.94 29.69 34.82
CA VAL A 413 15.37 28.83 33.69
C VAL A 413 16.79 29.16 33.27
N GLN A 414 17.74 28.22 33.41
CA GLN A 414 19.16 28.37 33.04
C GLN A 414 19.54 27.48 31.85
N LEU A 415 19.29 27.97 30.66
CA LEU A 415 19.65 27.26 29.41
C LEU A 415 21.15 27.45 29.09
N SER A 416 21.77 26.38 28.62
CA SER A 416 23.17 26.35 28.24
C SER A 416 23.57 27.48 27.24
N PRO A 417 24.66 28.19 27.48
CA PRO A 417 25.16 29.21 26.56
C PRO A 417 25.58 28.63 25.19
N ARG A 418 25.72 27.33 25.05
CA ARG A 418 26.07 26.64 23.80
C ARG A 418 24.90 26.54 22.82
N LEU A 419 23.66 26.79 23.27
CA LEU A 419 22.50 26.84 22.40
C LEU A 419 22.58 28.04 21.46
N SER A 420 22.21 27.85 20.21
CA SER A 420 21.97 28.99 19.33
C SER A 420 20.77 29.82 19.79
N ALA A 421 20.64 31.05 19.31
CA ALA A 421 19.52 31.90 19.63
C ALA A 421 18.18 31.22 19.27
N GLU A 422 18.08 30.57 18.11
CA GLU A 422 16.89 29.80 17.69
C GLU A 422 16.59 28.63 18.63
N GLN A 423 17.60 27.86 19.02
CA GLN A 423 17.44 26.72 19.93
C GLN A 423 17.06 27.16 21.35
N ARG A 424 17.67 28.24 21.84
CA ARG A 424 17.33 28.85 23.11
C ARG A 424 15.88 29.32 23.13
N HIS A 425 15.51 30.12 22.14
CA HIS A 425 14.11 30.58 22.01
C HIS A 425 13.11 29.41 21.95
N ALA A 426 13.47 28.33 21.23
CA ALA A 426 12.61 27.14 21.16
C ALA A 426 12.46 26.44 22.52
N ALA A 427 13.55 26.32 23.29
CA ALA A 427 13.48 25.75 24.64
C ALA A 427 12.64 26.62 25.58
N GLU A 428 12.88 27.93 25.57
CA GLU A 428 12.10 28.89 26.34
C GLU A 428 10.60 28.83 25.99
N ALA A 429 10.25 28.82 24.69
CA ALA A 429 8.86 28.76 24.23
C ALA A 429 8.13 27.48 24.70
N VAL A 430 8.82 26.33 24.78
CA VAL A 430 8.26 25.10 25.34
C VAL A 430 8.07 25.23 26.85
N LEU A 431 9.08 25.76 27.57
CA LEU A 431 9.08 25.82 29.05
C LEU A 431 8.06 26.84 29.59
N VAL A 432 7.79 27.95 28.86
CA VAL A 432 6.78 28.95 29.26
C VAL A 432 5.39 28.64 28.74
N SER A 433 5.23 27.61 27.93
CA SER A 433 3.90 27.28 27.36
C SER A 433 2.93 26.86 28.45
N GLN A 434 1.68 27.32 28.34
CA GLN A 434 0.56 26.94 29.20
C GLN A 434 -0.37 25.91 28.54
N ASP A 435 0.01 25.37 27.39
CA ASP A 435 -0.77 24.39 26.67
C ASP A 435 -0.49 22.97 27.19
N GLN A 436 -1.51 22.12 27.28
CA GLN A 436 -1.33 20.74 27.68
C GLN A 436 -0.58 19.94 26.60
N VAL A 437 -0.70 20.35 25.32
CA VAL A 437 -0.02 19.71 24.18
C VAL A 437 0.81 20.76 23.43
N VAL A 438 2.10 20.51 23.32
CA VAL A 438 3.06 21.34 22.60
C VAL A 438 3.78 20.53 21.55
N CYS A 439 4.12 21.11 20.40
CA CYS A 439 4.93 20.47 19.38
C CYS A 439 6.22 21.24 19.13
N LEU A 440 7.36 20.60 19.35
CA LEU A 440 8.68 21.08 18.88
C LEU A 440 8.95 20.47 17.49
N ARG A 441 8.60 21.23 16.47
CA ARG A 441 8.81 20.84 15.08
C ARG A 441 10.22 21.23 14.63
N GLY A 442 10.92 20.31 13.98
CA GLY A 442 12.22 20.64 13.41
C GLY A 442 12.59 19.72 12.26
N ALA A 443 13.16 20.31 11.21
CA ALA A 443 13.69 19.59 10.07
C ALA A 443 14.81 18.61 10.49
N ALA A 444 15.16 17.69 9.58
CA ALA A 444 16.28 16.79 9.82
C ALA A 444 17.60 17.60 9.99
N GLY A 445 18.31 17.35 11.09
CA GLY A 445 19.63 17.96 11.34
C GLY A 445 19.62 19.39 11.90
N VAL A 446 18.51 19.85 12.48
CA VAL A 446 18.43 21.18 13.15
C VAL A 446 18.86 21.15 14.62
N GLY A 447 19.06 19.95 15.21
CA GLY A 447 19.49 19.79 16.62
C GLY A 447 18.34 19.70 17.60
N LYS A 448 17.22 19.03 17.24
CA LYS A 448 16.10 18.74 18.15
C LYS A 448 16.54 18.05 19.45
N SER A 449 17.39 17.03 19.37
CA SER A 449 17.88 16.30 20.54
C SER A 449 18.71 17.18 21.49
N THR A 450 19.39 18.21 20.97
CA THR A 450 20.10 19.19 21.81
C THR A 450 19.14 20.03 22.63
N VAL A 451 18.08 20.56 21.99
CA VAL A 451 17.03 21.32 22.66
C VAL A 451 16.26 20.46 23.64
N LEU A 452 15.99 19.20 23.28
CA LEU A 452 15.29 18.25 24.14
C LEU A 452 16.05 17.98 25.44
N ARG A 453 17.39 17.79 25.36
CA ARG A 453 18.23 17.57 26.56
C ARG A 453 18.20 18.75 27.53
N GLU A 454 18.21 19.96 27.01
CA GLU A 454 18.09 21.17 27.84
C GLU A 454 16.70 21.24 28.51
N ILE A 455 15.62 21.03 27.75
CA ILE A 455 14.26 20.99 28.28
C ILE A 455 14.15 19.90 29.38
N TYR A 456 14.67 18.70 29.11
CA TYR A 456 14.65 17.59 30.04
C TYR A 456 15.39 17.94 31.35
N GLY A 457 16.57 18.56 31.21
CA GLY A 457 17.36 19.01 32.35
C GLY A 457 16.61 20.03 33.21
N GLU A 458 16.00 21.03 32.60
CA GLU A 458 15.23 22.06 33.34
C GLU A 458 13.98 21.49 34.01
N LEU A 459 13.28 20.53 33.37
CA LEU A 459 12.16 19.82 33.99
C LEU A 459 12.61 18.98 35.20
N ALA A 460 13.74 18.27 35.08
CA ALA A 460 14.31 17.49 36.18
C ALA A 460 14.72 18.38 37.35
N ASN A 461 15.35 19.55 37.07
CA ASN A 461 15.71 20.56 38.08
C ASN A 461 14.47 21.12 38.77
N ALA A 462 13.36 21.26 38.08
CA ALA A 462 12.08 21.70 38.64
C ALA A 462 11.31 20.57 39.39
N GLY A 463 11.87 19.35 39.44
CA GLY A 463 11.22 18.22 40.11
C GLY A 463 10.03 17.64 39.35
N VAL A 464 9.90 17.95 38.07
CA VAL A 464 8.83 17.45 37.21
C VAL A 464 9.18 16.04 36.72
N SER A 465 8.27 15.08 36.89
CA SER A 465 8.43 13.74 36.35
C SER A 465 8.37 13.77 34.82
N VAL A 466 9.33 13.15 34.13
CA VAL A 466 9.42 13.13 32.67
C VAL A 466 9.48 11.70 32.16
N PHE A 467 8.61 11.38 31.22
CA PHE A 467 8.57 10.08 30.53
C PHE A 467 8.85 10.26 29.03
N CYS A 468 9.90 9.61 28.54
CA CYS A 468 10.26 9.69 27.13
C CYS A 468 9.82 8.43 26.38
N CYS A 469 9.20 8.60 25.22
CA CYS A 469 8.86 7.50 24.33
C CYS A 469 9.12 7.85 22.87
N ALA A 470 9.21 6.81 22.02
CA ALA A 470 9.32 6.97 20.57
C ALA A 470 8.61 5.84 19.83
N PRO A 471 8.06 6.04 18.62
CA PRO A 471 7.35 5.02 17.87
C PRO A 471 8.20 3.81 17.48
N THR A 472 9.53 3.95 17.39
CA THR A 472 10.43 2.87 16.98
C THR A 472 11.47 2.57 18.06
N SER A 473 11.93 1.29 18.13
CA SER A 473 13.00 0.87 19.04
C SER A 473 14.30 1.63 18.79
N SER A 474 14.63 1.90 17.52
CA SER A 474 15.84 2.65 17.14
C SER A 474 15.80 4.10 17.63
N ALA A 475 14.64 4.77 17.57
CA ALA A 475 14.50 6.12 18.10
C ALA A 475 14.55 6.14 19.63
N ALA A 476 13.89 5.20 20.29
CA ALA A 476 13.98 5.04 21.75
C ALA A 476 15.42 4.76 22.21
N ASP A 477 16.17 3.95 21.45
CA ASP A 477 17.58 3.68 21.74
C ASP A 477 18.46 4.92 21.56
N THR A 478 18.17 5.76 20.56
CA THR A 478 18.85 7.04 20.38
C THR A 478 18.65 7.95 21.60
N LEU A 479 17.41 8.05 22.11
CA LEU A 479 17.11 8.82 23.32
C LEU A 479 17.88 8.27 24.55
N ARG A 480 17.96 6.93 24.72
CA ARG A 480 18.74 6.31 25.80
C ARG A 480 20.24 6.63 25.70
N LYS A 481 20.79 6.60 24.48
CA LYS A 481 22.20 7.00 24.24
C LYS A 481 22.45 8.47 24.55
N ASP A 482 21.44 9.32 24.40
CA ASP A 482 21.45 10.72 24.78
C ASP A 482 21.24 10.95 26.30
N GLY A 483 21.14 9.87 27.11
CA GLY A 483 21.00 9.91 28.57
C GLY A 483 19.56 10.06 29.07
N LEU A 484 18.57 9.89 28.22
CA LEU A 484 17.15 10.00 28.57
C LEU A 484 16.55 8.61 28.86
N ALA A 485 15.78 8.45 29.92
CA ALA A 485 15.05 7.23 30.20
C ALA A 485 13.89 7.08 29.19
N ALA A 486 14.08 6.28 28.13
CA ALA A 486 13.13 6.20 27.05
C ALA A 486 12.67 4.76 26.76
N THR A 487 11.41 4.61 26.31
CA THR A 487 10.82 3.35 25.91
C THR A 487 10.16 3.47 24.53
N THR A 488 9.67 2.37 23.97
CA THR A 488 8.86 2.47 22.74
C THR A 488 7.45 2.95 23.09
N LEU A 489 6.83 3.73 22.19
CA LEU A 489 5.45 4.19 22.37
C LEU A 489 4.49 3.02 22.60
N SER A 490 4.65 1.92 21.88
CA SER A 490 3.82 0.71 22.06
C SER A 490 3.99 0.09 23.45
N ALA A 491 5.20 0.04 24.00
CA ALA A 491 5.44 -0.45 25.36
C ALA A 491 4.84 0.50 26.41
N PHE A 492 4.97 1.82 26.22
CA PHE A 492 4.34 2.82 27.06
C PHE A 492 2.81 2.67 27.10
N LEU A 493 2.18 2.57 25.91
CA LEU A 493 0.71 2.44 25.78
C LEU A 493 0.18 1.10 26.32
N SER A 494 0.97 0.02 26.27
CA SER A 494 0.54 -1.31 26.74
C SER A 494 0.50 -1.45 28.27
N GLY A 495 0.94 -0.43 29.01
CA GLY A 495 1.02 -0.49 30.48
C GLY A 495 2.06 -1.48 30.99
N SER A 496 3.03 -1.90 30.15
CA SER A 496 4.12 -2.80 30.54
C SER A 496 5.00 -2.23 31.67
N LEU A 497 4.78 -0.96 31.98
CA LEU A 497 5.47 -0.17 33.02
C LEU A 497 4.53 0.17 34.18
N ASN A 498 3.74 -0.79 34.68
CA ASN A 498 2.69 -0.58 35.68
C ASN A 498 3.12 0.22 36.92
N HIS A 499 4.37 0.11 37.35
CA HIS A 499 4.90 0.90 38.48
C HIS A 499 5.26 2.35 38.14
N GLU A 500 5.52 2.65 36.81
CA GLU A 500 5.83 4.02 36.37
C GLU A 500 4.56 4.83 36.08
N GLN A 501 3.45 4.18 35.75
CA GLN A 501 2.18 4.86 35.48
C GLN A 501 1.53 5.49 36.72
N GLU A 502 1.88 5.03 37.90
CA GLU A 502 1.42 5.65 39.16
C GLU A 502 1.97 7.07 39.35
N ASN A 503 3.10 7.42 38.71
CA ASN A 503 3.75 8.73 38.77
C ASN A 503 3.42 9.67 37.58
N LEU A 504 2.44 9.34 36.73
CA LEU A 504 2.10 10.15 35.56
C LEU A 504 1.32 11.43 35.89
N ARG A 505 0.79 11.57 37.13
CA ARG A 505 0.01 12.74 37.47
C ARG A 505 0.86 14.01 37.43
N GLY A 506 0.46 14.97 36.58
CA GLY A 506 1.17 16.22 36.36
C GLY A 506 2.52 16.08 35.64
N ALA A 507 2.86 14.87 35.14
CA ALA A 507 4.12 14.61 34.46
C ALA A 507 4.14 15.21 33.04
N VAL A 508 5.33 15.25 32.44
CA VAL A 508 5.53 15.57 31.03
C VAL A 508 5.85 14.30 30.25
N ILE A 509 5.03 13.96 29.26
CA ILE A 509 5.26 12.84 28.36
C ILE A 509 5.88 13.40 27.06
N ILE A 510 7.10 13.01 26.80
CA ILE A 510 7.84 13.41 25.58
C ILE A 510 7.76 12.29 24.55
N CYS A 511 7.19 12.58 23.38
CA CYS A 511 7.12 11.63 22.27
C CYS A 511 8.01 12.14 21.12
N ASP A 512 9.20 11.55 20.96
CA ASP A 512 10.09 11.86 19.85
C ASP A 512 9.71 11.09 18.59
N GLU A 513 10.08 11.62 17.42
CA GLU A 513 9.68 11.12 16.09
C GLU A 513 8.16 10.97 15.94
N ALA A 514 7.40 11.90 16.52
CA ALA A 514 5.94 11.87 16.55
C ALA A 514 5.26 11.82 15.15
N GLY A 515 5.97 12.16 14.07
CA GLY A 515 5.52 11.95 12.70
C GLY A 515 5.26 10.47 12.34
N LEU A 516 5.84 9.52 13.09
CA LEU A 516 5.62 8.07 12.93
C LEU A 516 4.50 7.52 13.82
N THR A 517 3.77 8.37 14.53
CA THR A 517 2.65 7.97 15.39
C THR A 517 1.37 7.81 14.58
N SER A 518 0.66 6.70 14.74
CA SER A 518 -0.65 6.48 14.11
C SER A 518 -1.75 7.27 14.83
N ASN A 519 -2.90 7.47 14.16
CA ASN A 519 -4.05 8.14 14.78
C ASN A 519 -4.49 7.45 16.07
N ARG A 520 -4.48 6.12 16.10
CA ARG A 520 -4.83 5.33 17.30
C ARG A 520 -3.82 5.55 18.42
N GLN A 521 -2.53 5.38 18.16
CA GLN A 521 -1.49 5.55 19.19
C GLN A 521 -1.45 6.97 19.75
N GLY A 522 -1.60 7.98 18.87
CA GLY A 522 -1.64 9.38 19.29
C GLY A 522 -2.85 9.70 20.16
N ALA A 523 -4.04 9.20 19.78
CA ALA A 523 -5.24 9.36 20.59
C ALA A 523 -5.14 8.63 21.96
N GLU A 524 -4.59 7.41 21.99
CA GLU A 524 -4.32 6.68 23.24
C GLU A 524 -3.35 7.46 24.14
N LEU A 525 -2.29 8.04 23.57
CA LEU A 525 -1.32 8.86 24.32
C LEU A 525 -1.99 10.11 24.92
N LEU A 526 -2.80 10.83 24.14
CA LEU A 526 -3.53 11.98 24.64
C LEU A 526 -4.60 11.60 25.68
N ALA A 527 -5.23 10.42 25.57
CA ALA A 527 -6.19 9.93 26.56
C ALA A 527 -5.51 9.62 27.91
N ILE A 528 -4.30 9.04 27.88
CA ILE A 528 -3.47 8.85 29.09
C ILE A 528 -3.11 10.20 29.70
N ALA A 529 -2.70 11.17 28.87
CA ALA A 529 -2.38 12.51 29.35
C ALA A 529 -3.60 13.21 29.99
N GLU A 530 -4.79 13.06 29.40
CA GLU A 530 -6.04 13.57 30.00
C GLU A 530 -6.33 12.92 31.36
N GLN A 531 -6.24 11.60 31.43
CA GLN A 531 -6.54 10.83 32.64
C GLN A 531 -5.65 11.21 33.83
N HIS A 532 -4.38 11.51 33.55
CA HIS A 532 -3.37 11.77 34.57
C HIS A 532 -3.04 13.27 34.69
N GLU A 533 -3.77 14.15 34.05
CA GLU A 533 -3.49 15.59 34.02
C GLU A 533 -2.03 15.86 33.56
N ALA A 534 -1.47 14.96 32.75
CA ALA A 534 -0.10 15.05 32.24
C ALA A 534 -0.04 15.96 31.00
N ARG A 535 1.12 16.50 30.73
CA ARG A 535 1.39 17.30 29.52
C ARG A 535 2.08 16.47 28.47
N VAL A 536 1.91 16.82 27.18
CA VAL A 536 2.53 16.10 26.07
C VAL A 536 3.39 17.05 25.24
N LEU A 537 4.65 16.70 25.10
CA LEU A 537 5.58 17.36 24.16
C LEU A 537 5.85 16.41 22.98
N PHE A 538 5.30 16.73 21.84
CA PHE A 538 5.62 16.05 20.58
C PHE A 538 6.88 16.65 19.93
N LEU A 539 7.85 15.80 19.60
CA LEU A 539 8.97 16.16 18.75
C LEU A 539 8.85 15.45 17.40
N GLY A 540 9.02 16.16 16.32
CA GLY A 540 8.95 15.50 15.01
C GLY A 540 8.95 16.45 13.83
N ASP A 541 8.70 15.87 12.67
CA ASP A 541 8.53 16.59 11.42
C ASP A 541 7.50 15.84 10.55
N SER A 542 6.32 16.39 10.41
CA SER A 542 5.21 15.82 9.62
C SER A 542 5.51 15.67 8.13
N ARG A 543 6.61 16.29 7.66
CA ARG A 543 7.10 16.16 6.26
C ARG A 543 8.04 14.96 6.06
N GLN A 544 8.44 14.28 7.13
CA GLN A 544 9.14 13.00 7.07
C GLN A 544 8.13 11.85 6.91
N HIS A 545 8.56 10.59 7.11
CA HIS A 545 7.68 9.44 6.98
C HIS A 545 6.51 9.47 7.98
N THR A 546 5.43 8.81 7.61
CA THR A 546 4.25 8.59 8.45
C THR A 546 4.27 7.21 9.09
N ALA A 547 3.39 6.98 10.05
CA ALA A 547 3.19 5.68 10.70
C ALA A 547 2.96 4.54 9.69
N VAL A 548 3.20 3.29 10.07
CA VAL A 548 2.82 2.11 9.28
C VAL A 548 1.32 1.85 9.40
N GLU A 549 0.76 1.98 10.60
CA GLU A 549 -0.68 1.92 10.87
C GLU A 549 -1.40 3.15 10.28
N ALA A 550 -2.73 3.11 10.26
CA ALA A 550 -3.57 4.18 9.72
C ALA A 550 -3.33 5.53 10.42
N GLY A 551 -3.26 6.58 9.60
CA GLY A 551 -3.20 7.95 10.03
C GLY A 551 -1.89 8.68 9.78
N ASP A 552 -1.94 10.00 9.94
CA ASP A 552 -0.83 10.96 9.90
C ASP A 552 -1.06 11.95 11.05
N PHE A 553 -1.02 11.42 12.27
CA PHE A 553 -1.52 12.04 13.49
C PHE A 553 -0.95 13.45 13.72
N LEU A 554 0.39 13.58 13.66
CA LEU A 554 1.02 14.87 13.88
C LEU A 554 0.58 15.90 12.81
N ARG A 555 0.47 15.49 11.53
CA ARG A 555 0.00 16.36 10.46
C ARG A 555 -1.46 16.78 10.68
N VAL A 556 -2.31 15.86 11.13
CA VAL A 556 -3.71 16.14 11.45
C VAL A 556 -3.80 17.22 12.54
N LEU A 557 -3.04 17.08 13.62
CA LEU A 557 -3.01 18.12 14.66
C LEU A 557 -2.46 19.44 14.14
N GLU A 558 -1.38 19.42 13.36
CA GLU A 558 -0.79 20.65 12.77
C GLU A 558 -1.72 21.38 11.81
N SER A 559 -2.60 20.65 11.09
CA SER A 559 -3.44 21.21 10.03
C SER A 559 -4.83 21.58 10.51
N HIS A 560 -5.36 20.90 11.51
CA HIS A 560 -6.77 20.98 11.89
C HIS A 560 -7.00 21.45 13.34
N SER A 561 -5.95 21.64 14.15
CA SER A 561 -6.05 22.17 15.51
C SER A 561 -5.24 23.46 15.71
N LYS A 562 -5.44 24.10 16.86
CA LYS A 562 -4.65 25.25 17.32
C LYS A 562 -3.38 24.84 18.06
N LEU A 563 -2.79 23.70 17.70
CA LEU A 563 -1.58 23.16 18.30
C LEU A 563 -0.46 24.22 18.37
N HIS A 564 0.08 24.47 19.54
CA HIS A 564 1.25 25.32 19.73
C HIS A 564 2.47 24.67 19.10
N ARG A 565 2.98 25.26 18.03
CA ARG A 565 4.12 24.77 17.26
C ARG A 565 5.32 25.66 17.44
N VAL A 566 6.31 25.16 18.13
CA VAL A 566 7.65 25.75 18.19
C VAL A 566 8.50 25.17 17.07
N GLN A 567 9.12 26.01 16.25
CA GLN A 567 9.79 25.55 15.03
C GLN A 567 11.28 25.80 15.05
N LEU A 568 12.08 24.78 14.70
CA LEU A 568 13.52 24.86 14.40
C LEU A 568 13.73 24.73 12.89
N THR A 569 14.39 25.71 12.28
CA THR A 569 14.56 25.81 10.82
C THR A 569 16.02 25.71 10.36
N ALA A 570 16.97 26.08 11.20
CA ALA A 570 18.39 26.15 10.86
C ALA A 570 19.03 24.76 10.74
N ILE A 571 19.11 24.24 9.51
CA ILE A 571 19.76 22.95 9.24
C ILE A 571 21.26 23.08 9.45
N ARG A 572 21.84 22.21 10.30
CA ARG A 572 23.24 22.20 10.73
C ARG A 572 24.00 20.95 10.29
N ARG A 573 23.29 19.86 9.96
CA ARG A 573 23.92 18.57 9.62
C ARG A 573 24.80 18.63 8.41
N GLN A 574 24.37 19.30 7.33
CA GLN A 574 25.11 19.39 6.07
C GLN A 574 26.21 20.45 6.16
N GLU A 575 27.43 20.06 5.87
CA GLU A 575 28.61 20.97 5.88
C GLU A 575 28.63 21.81 4.60
N ASN A 576 28.39 21.21 3.45
CA ASN A 576 28.31 21.86 2.15
C ASN A 576 27.09 22.78 2.06
N LYS A 577 27.31 24.08 1.73
CA LYS A 577 26.23 25.08 1.65
C LYS A 577 25.20 24.79 0.56
N ALA A 578 25.65 24.31 -0.62
CA ALA A 578 24.74 23.97 -1.73
C ALA A 578 23.91 22.73 -1.40
N TYR A 579 24.51 21.70 -0.82
CA TYR A 579 23.80 20.54 -0.31
C TYR A 579 22.77 20.91 0.76
N ARG A 580 23.16 21.77 1.71
CA ARG A 580 22.24 22.29 2.74
C ARG A 580 21.06 23.04 2.12
N ALA A 581 21.29 23.81 1.04
CA ALA A 581 20.22 24.50 0.33
C ALA A 581 19.25 23.52 -0.37
N ALA A 582 19.75 22.44 -0.96
CA ALA A 582 18.94 21.38 -1.53
C ALA A 582 18.06 20.71 -0.44
N VAL A 583 18.67 20.32 0.70
CA VAL A 583 17.94 19.72 1.83
C VAL A 583 16.90 20.69 2.41
N ARG A 584 17.17 22.00 2.43
CA ARG A 584 16.18 23.01 2.84
C ARG A 584 14.97 23.04 1.91
N CYS A 585 15.17 22.92 0.61
CA CYS A 585 14.06 22.82 -0.36
C CYS A 585 13.21 21.55 -0.11
N LEU A 586 13.87 20.40 0.10
CA LEU A 586 13.20 19.14 0.43
C LEU A 586 12.38 19.27 1.73
N ALA A 587 12.99 19.81 2.79
CA ALA A 587 12.32 20.06 4.07
C ALA A 587 11.17 21.07 3.96
N GLY A 588 11.26 22.02 3.02
CA GLY A 588 10.22 22.99 2.70
C GLY A 588 9.03 22.41 1.92
N GLY A 589 9.12 21.16 1.44
CA GLY A 589 8.10 20.55 0.59
C GLY A 589 8.30 20.77 -0.91
N ALA A 590 9.34 21.51 -1.31
CA ALA A 590 9.72 21.73 -2.70
C ALA A 590 10.68 20.62 -3.20
N ALA A 591 10.18 19.37 -3.19
CA ALA A 591 11.02 18.18 -3.41
C ALA A 591 11.67 18.17 -4.79
N ARG A 592 10.95 18.58 -5.85
CA ARG A 592 11.49 18.71 -7.20
C ARG A 592 12.67 19.68 -7.24
N VAL A 593 12.49 20.89 -6.69
CA VAL A 593 13.57 21.91 -6.63
C VAL A 593 14.77 21.41 -5.81
N GLY A 594 14.51 20.66 -4.75
CA GLY A 594 15.55 20.04 -3.94
C GLY A 594 16.40 19.03 -4.71
N LEU A 595 15.75 18.17 -5.51
CA LEU A 595 16.46 17.20 -6.37
C LEU A 595 17.15 17.87 -7.56
N GLU A 596 16.54 18.88 -8.18
CA GLU A 596 17.18 19.69 -9.23
C GLU A 596 18.48 20.34 -8.71
N ARG A 597 18.49 20.86 -7.47
CA ARG A 597 19.70 21.39 -6.84
C ARG A 597 20.76 20.32 -6.56
N LEU A 598 20.36 19.09 -6.23
CA LEU A 598 21.32 17.98 -6.15
C LEU A 598 21.86 17.61 -7.54
N ASP A 599 21.04 17.73 -8.58
CA ASP A 599 21.45 17.52 -9.96
C ASP A 599 22.46 18.57 -10.44
N ASP A 600 22.26 19.85 -10.09
CA ASP A 600 23.23 20.94 -10.35
C ASP A 600 24.61 20.64 -9.73
N LEU A 601 24.67 19.86 -8.66
CA LEU A 601 25.91 19.36 -8.05
C LEU A 601 26.49 18.13 -8.77
N GLY A 602 25.82 17.60 -9.80
CA GLY A 602 26.20 16.36 -10.46
C GLY A 602 25.87 15.11 -9.62
N TRP A 603 24.99 15.23 -8.64
CA TRP A 603 24.69 14.16 -7.68
C TRP A 603 23.42 13.38 -8.03
N VAL A 604 22.67 13.75 -9.07
CA VAL A 604 21.60 12.90 -9.62
C VAL A 604 22.10 12.26 -10.89
N LYS A 605 22.36 10.97 -10.85
CA LYS A 605 23.02 10.21 -11.91
C LYS A 605 22.00 9.30 -12.60
N GLU A 606 21.88 9.46 -13.93
CA GLU A 606 21.08 8.57 -14.76
C GLU A 606 21.97 7.44 -15.30
N GLY A 607 21.49 6.20 -15.16
CA GLY A 607 22.27 5.03 -15.61
C GLY A 607 21.47 3.98 -16.36
N ARG A 608 20.21 4.25 -16.73
CA ARG A 608 19.31 3.25 -17.36
C ARG A 608 19.47 1.88 -16.69
N ALA A 609 19.74 0.82 -17.45
CA ALA A 609 19.98 -0.53 -16.90
C ALA A 609 21.21 -0.63 -15.97
N GLY A 610 22.18 0.30 -16.08
CA GLY A 610 23.41 0.31 -15.26
C GLY A 610 23.36 1.16 -14.00
N TYR A 611 22.21 1.76 -13.64
CA TYR A 611 22.11 2.68 -12.50
C TYR A 611 22.49 2.04 -11.15
N LEU A 612 22.14 0.76 -10.95
CA LEU A 612 22.52 -0.01 -9.76
C LEU A 612 24.02 -0.21 -9.65
N ARG A 613 24.68 -0.57 -10.78
CA ARG A 613 26.14 -0.72 -10.84
C ARG A 613 26.83 0.59 -10.51
N GLY A 614 26.37 1.71 -11.06
CA GLY A 614 26.87 3.04 -10.73
C GLY A 614 26.70 3.40 -9.24
N ALA A 615 25.59 2.98 -8.63
CA ALA A 615 25.37 3.18 -7.21
C ALA A 615 26.33 2.36 -6.34
N VAL A 616 26.61 1.11 -6.75
CA VAL A 616 27.61 0.24 -6.08
C VAL A 616 29.00 0.83 -6.25
N ASP A 617 29.36 1.34 -7.44
CA ASP A 617 30.66 1.99 -7.67
C ASP A 617 30.86 3.20 -6.74
N ASP A 618 29.83 4.06 -6.59
CA ASP A 618 29.90 5.18 -5.65
C ASP A 618 29.94 4.72 -4.19
N PHE A 619 29.18 3.69 -3.81
CA PHE A 619 29.27 3.11 -2.47
C PHE A 619 30.67 2.59 -2.16
N MET A 620 31.25 1.81 -3.06
CA MET A 620 32.62 1.29 -2.91
C MET A 620 33.65 2.40 -2.81
N ARG A 621 33.57 3.39 -3.68
CA ARG A 621 34.47 4.55 -3.67
C ARG A 621 34.37 5.34 -2.35
N LEU A 622 33.14 5.64 -1.89
CA LEU A 622 32.87 6.42 -0.68
C LEU A 622 33.20 5.66 0.61
N SER A 623 33.13 4.35 0.59
CA SER A 623 33.44 3.47 1.73
C SER A 623 34.93 3.01 1.76
N GLY A 624 35.78 3.53 0.87
CA GLY A 624 37.16 3.08 0.78
C GLY A 624 37.27 1.60 0.40
N ASP A 625 36.68 1.23 -0.71
CA ASP A 625 36.58 -0.16 -1.18
C ASP A 625 35.91 -1.12 -0.17
N GLY A 626 34.90 -0.62 0.54
CA GLY A 626 34.15 -1.41 1.51
C GLY A 626 34.82 -1.53 2.89
N ARG A 627 35.97 -0.91 3.12
CA ARG A 627 36.70 -0.99 4.41
C ARG A 627 36.06 -0.15 5.51
N SER A 628 35.33 0.90 5.14
CA SER A 628 34.61 1.80 6.06
C SER A 628 33.12 1.91 5.72
N PRO A 629 32.38 0.78 5.68
CA PRO A 629 30.99 0.76 5.22
C PRO A 629 30.05 1.53 6.16
N GLY A 630 30.48 1.81 7.40
CA GLY A 630 29.70 2.61 8.36
C GLY A 630 29.63 4.12 8.02
N GLN A 631 30.51 4.63 7.17
CA GLN A 631 30.48 6.02 6.72
C GLN A 631 29.48 6.27 5.59
N VAL A 632 29.02 5.22 4.91
CA VAL A 632 28.10 5.31 3.78
C VAL A 632 26.80 4.61 4.11
N LEU A 633 25.69 5.28 3.84
CA LEU A 633 24.34 4.71 3.94
C LEU A 633 23.75 4.56 2.54
N ALA A 634 23.54 3.34 2.09
CA ALA A 634 22.72 3.09 0.91
C ALA A 634 21.23 3.09 1.32
N VAL A 635 20.41 3.86 0.58
CA VAL A 635 18.96 3.95 0.81
C VAL A 635 18.23 3.52 -0.44
N THR A 636 17.35 2.52 -0.29
CA THR A 636 16.54 1.94 -1.36
C THR A 636 15.06 2.05 -0.97
N PRO A 637 14.19 2.67 -1.80
CA PRO A 637 12.77 2.80 -1.48
C PRO A 637 12.03 1.47 -1.44
N THR A 638 12.42 0.50 -2.25
CA THR A 638 11.77 -0.82 -2.37
C THR A 638 12.67 -1.98 -1.96
N TRP A 639 12.08 -3.09 -1.57
CA TRP A 639 12.83 -4.32 -1.27
C TRP A 639 13.49 -4.92 -2.51
N ALA A 640 12.89 -4.80 -3.69
CA ALA A 640 13.50 -5.25 -4.94
C ALA A 640 14.82 -4.51 -5.23
N GLU A 641 14.82 -3.18 -5.11
CA GLU A 641 16.04 -2.37 -5.23
C GLU A 641 17.06 -2.72 -4.12
N HIS A 642 16.58 -2.97 -2.90
CA HIS A 642 17.42 -3.38 -1.77
C HIS A 642 18.16 -4.68 -2.06
N GLU A 643 17.46 -5.71 -2.51
CA GLU A 643 18.04 -7.01 -2.83
C GLU A 643 18.99 -6.92 -4.03
N ALA A 644 18.57 -6.21 -5.09
CA ALA A 644 19.39 -6.01 -6.27
C ALA A 644 20.70 -5.26 -5.97
N PHE A 645 20.63 -4.13 -5.24
CA PHE A 645 21.80 -3.37 -4.82
C PHE A 645 22.72 -4.20 -3.91
N THR A 646 22.15 -4.89 -2.94
CA THR A 646 22.90 -5.71 -1.97
C THR A 646 23.60 -6.89 -2.67
N GLY A 647 22.95 -7.56 -3.61
CA GLY A 647 23.52 -8.64 -4.40
C GLY A 647 24.76 -8.19 -5.19
N GLU A 648 24.62 -7.10 -5.95
CA GLU A 648 25.71 -6.51 -6.73
C GLU A 648 26.87 -6.06 -5.81
N LEU A 649 26.55 -5.40 -4.68
CA LEU A 649 27.56 -4.93 -3.73
C LEU A 649 28.32 -6.10 -3.10
N ARG A 650 27.62 -7.17 -2.64
CA ARG A 650 28.26 -8.33 -2.04
C ARG A 650 29.16 -9.06 -3.05
N ALA A 651 28.74 -9.18 -4.31
CA ALA A 651 29.59 -9.75 -5.35
C ALA A 651 30.92 -8.96 -5.48
N ARG A 652 30.87 -7.62 -5.46
CA ARG A 652 32.07 -6.75 -5.48
C ARG A 652 32.93 -6.90 -4.23
N LEU A 653 32.31 -6.92 -3.03
CA LEU A 653 33.03 -7.09 -1.76
C LEU A 653 33.72 -8.46 -1.68
N LYS A 654 33.11 -9.53 -2.19
CA LYS A 654 33.74 -10.85 -2.32
C LYS A 654 34.93 -10.84 -3.29
N ALA A 655 34.75 -10.25 -4.48
CA ALA A 655 35.84 -10.13 -5.45
C ALA A 655 37.03 -9.33 -4.93
N LYS A 656 36.80 -8.41 -4.00
CA LYS A 656 37.85 -7.63 -3.31
C LYS A 656 38.41 -8.30 -2.05
N GLY A 657 37.89 -9.48 -1.67
CA GLY A 657 38.28 -10.21 -0.46
C GLY A 657 37.88 -9.50 0.85
N VAL A 658 36.91 -8.59 0.81
CA VAL A 658 36.36 -7.92 2.02
C VAL A 658 35.38 -8.84 2.75
N LEU A 659 34.63 -9.66 2.01
CA LEU A 659 33.81 -10.72 2.56
C LEU A 659 34.53 -12.05 2.46
N GLY A 660 34.51 -12.83 3.55
CA GLY A 660 35.02 -14.18 3.60
C GLY A 660 34.12 -15.20 2.91
N PRO A 661 34.44 -16.50 3.03
CA PRO A 661 33.57 -17.56 2.57
C PRO A 661 32.24 -17.49 3.32
N GLY A 662 31.13 -17.76 2.59
CA GLY A 662 29.78 -17.72 3.14
C GLY A 662 29.25 -19.09 3.46
N GLU A 663 28.32 -19.16 4.40
CA GLU A 663 27.48 -20.31 4.71
C GLU A 663 26.02 -19.97 4.40
N THR A 664 25.30 -20.84 3.70
CA THR A 664 23.88 -20.69 3.45
C THR A 664 23.09 -21.13 4.67
N ILE A 665 22.29 -20.23 5.21
CA ILE A 665 21.49 -20.43 6.42
C ILE A 665 20.03 -20.13 6.17
N ALA A 666 19.15 -20.73 6.98
CA ALA A 666 17.70 -20.43 6.95
C ALA A 666 17.43 -19.09 7.65
N ALA A 667 17.06 -18.10 6.87
CA ALA A 667 16.55 -16.82 7.38
C ALA A 667 15.03 -16.77 7.29
N HIS A 668 14.40 -15.93 8.12
CA HIS A 668 12.95 -15.79 8.17
C HIS A 668 12.51 -14.40 7.74
N GLU A 669 11.70 -14.34 6.69
CA GLU A 669 11.15 -13.10 6.17
C GLU A 669 9.75 -12.87 6.76
N PRO A 670 9.56 -11.83 7.62
CA PRO A 670 8.26 -11.51 8.19
C PRO A 670 7.27 -11.07 7.11
N LEU A 671 6.10 -11.70 7.05
CA LEU A 671 5.06 -11.43 6.04
C LEU A 671 4.31 -10.13 6.32
N LYS A 672 4.36 -9.61 7.55
CA LYS A 672 3.70 -8.37 7.99
C LYS A 672 2.20 -8.34 7.65
N TRP A 673 1.54 -9.46 7.86
CA TRP A 673 0.11 -9.61 7.61
C TRP A 673 -0.71 -8.67 8.48
N THR A 674 -1.86 -8.23 7.94
CA THR A 674 -2.91 -7.59 8.73
C THR A 674 -3.61 -8.60 9.62
N ALA A 675 -4.37 -8.13 10.59
CA ALA A 675 -5.15 -8.99 11.47
C ALA A 675 -6.12 -9.90 10.69
N VAL A 676 -6.70 -9.40 9.59
CA VAL A 676 -7.58 -10.19 8.70
C VAL A 676 -6.79 -11.30 8.01
N GLN A 677 -5.62 -11.00 7.49
CA GLN A 677 -4.77 -11.99 6.83
C GLN A 677 -4.31 -13.08 7.81
N THR A 678 -3.92 -12.68 9.03
CA THR A 678 -3.50 -13.60 10.09
C THR A 678 -4.64 -14.56 10.52
N ARG A 679 -5.89 -14.08 10.53
CA ARG A 679 -7.07 -14.89 10.89
C ARG A 679 -7.52 -15.87 9.81
N ASN A 680 -7.11 -15.66 8.57
CA ASN A 680 -7.53 -16.49 7.45
C ASN A 680 -6.60 -17.71 7.29
N ALA A 681 -7.06 -18.89 7.69
CA ALA A 681 -6.31 -20.13 7.59
C ALA A 681 -5.82 -20.44 6.15
N ARG A 682 -6.56 -19.96 5.13
CA ARG A 682 -6.18 -20.15 3.72
C ARG A 682 -4.88 -19.44 3.31
N ASN A 683 -4.40 -18.48 4.13
CA ASN A 683 -3.14 -17.78 3.83
C ASN A 683 -1.90 -18.56 4.28
N TYR A 684 -2.07 -19.57 5.11
CA TYR A 684 -0.96 -20.35 5.64
C TYR A 684 -0.57 -21.48 4.69
N GLU A 685 0.70 -21.82 4.73
CA GLU A 685 1.31 -22.93 4.01
C GLU A 685 2.21 -23.71 4.99
N PRO A 686 2.33 -25.05 4.83
CA PRO A 686 3.31 -25.82 5.59
C PRO A 686 4.73 -25.23 5.41
N GLY A 687 5.55 -25.25 6.47
CA GLY A 687 6.88 -24.66 6.48
C GLY A 687 6.94 -23.18 6.86
N MET A 688 5.80 -22.47 6.99
CA MET A 688 5.77 -21.12 7.53
C MET A 688 6.11 -21.13 9.03
N ILE A 689 6.83 -20.11 9.47
CA ILE A 689 7.24 -19.95 10.86
C ILE A 689 6.28 -18.98 11.57
N VAL A 690 5.79 -19.40 12.73
CA VAL A 690 4.95 -18.59 13.63
C VAL A 690 5.75 -18.28 14.89
N THR A 691 5.90 -17.00 15.22
CA THR A 691 6.60 -16.52 16.42
C THR A 691 5.62 -15.78 17.32
N PHE A 692 5.43 -16.25 18.55
CA PHE A 692 4.52 -15.64 19.52
C PHE A 692 5.17 -14.44 20.19
N ASN A 693 4.60 -13.26 19.99
CA ASN A 693 5.06 -12.00 20.60
C ASN A 693 4.49 -11.79 22.01
N GLN A 694 3.36 -12.43 22.29
CA GLN A 694 2.64 -12.42 23.56
C GLN A 694 2.16 -13.84 23.91
N PRO A 695 1.89 -14.15 25.19
CA PRO A 695 1.32 -15.45 25.55
C PRO A 695 -0.07 -15.62 24.91
N ALA A 696 -0.37 -16.81 24.42
CA ALA A 696 -1.67 -17.20 23.92
C ALA A 696 -2.03 -18.61 24.43
N LYS A 697 -3.30 -19.03 24.29
CA LYS A 697 -3.75 -20.36 24.76
C LYS A 697 -2.86 -21.48 24.23
N GLY A 698 -2.09 -22.11 25.12
CA GLY A 698 -1.17 -23.19 24.79
C GLY A 698 0.20 -22.77 24.26
N PHE A 699 0.53 -21.47 24.22
CA PHE A 699 1.79 -20.94 23.71
C PHE A 699 2.37 -19.87 24.61
N LYS A 700 3.70 -19.82 24.72
CA LYS A 700 4.45 -18.84 25.52
C LYS A 700 4.93 -17.68 24.64
N ALA A 701 5.12 -16.49 25.23
CA ALA A 701 5.81 -15.40 24.54
C ALA A 701 7.25 -15.82 24.18
N GLY A 702 7.68 -15.50 22.97
CA GLY A 702 8.97 -15.92 22.39
C GLY A 702 8.96 -17.34 21.81
N GLU A 703 7.87 -18.09 21.98
CA GLU A 703 7.78 -19.42 21.40
C GLU A 703 7.65 -19.38 19.88
N ARG A 704 8.36 -20.30 19.21
CA ARG A 704 8.39 -20.43 17.78
C ARG A 704 7.93 -21.82 17.36
N SER A 705 7.13 -21.90 16.32
CA SER A 705 6.62 -23.16 15.79
C SER A 705 6.48 -23.09 14.26
N GLU A 706 6.68 -24.20 13.61
CA GLU A 706 6.49 -24.33 12.17
C GLU A 706 5.06 -24.80 11.85
N VAL A 707 4.44 -24.25 10.82
CA VAL A 707 3.13 -24.71 10.31
C VAL A 707 3.30 -26.09 9.70
N SER A 708 2.63 -27.09 10.27
CA SER A 708 2.69 -28.48 9.79
C SER A 708 1.63 -28.79 8.74
N ARG A 709 0.40 -28.33 8.95
CA ARG A 709 -0.71 -28.54 8.00
C ARG A 709 -1.87 -27.58 8.21
N ILE A 710 -2.70 -27.48 7.20
CA ILE A 710 -3.96 -26.75 7.23
C ILE A 710 -5.09 -27.76 6.97
N ALA A 711 -6.09 -27.82 7.84
CA ALA A 711 -7.26 -28.68 7.68
C ALA A 711 -8.51 -28.04 8.31
N ASP A 712 -9.65 -28.16 7.65
CA ASP A 712 -10.96 -27.72 8.12
C ASP A 712 -10.98 -26.25 8.63
N GLY A 713 -10.31 -25.36 7.87
CA GLY A 713 -10.22 -23.93 8.23
C GLY A 713 -9.38 -23.66 9.49
N SER A 714 -8.61 -24.65 9.96
CA SER A 714 -7.70 -24.54 11.09
C SER A 714 -6.26 -24.71 10.63
N VAL A 715 -5.35 -24.05 11.31
CA VAL A 715 -3.90 -24.16 11.09
C VAL A 715 -3.30 -24.94 12.26
N PHE A 716 -2.46 -25.91 11.96
CA PHE A 716 -1.74 -26.71 12.93
C PHE A 716 -0.24 -26.42 12.83
N VAL A 717 0.40 -26.36 14.00
CA VAL A 717 1.84 -26.11 14.09
C VAL A 717 2.52 -27.26 14.85
N ALA A 718 3.78 -27.52 14.51
CA ALA A 718 4.61 -28.50 15.21
C ALA A 718 4.78 -28.09 16.67
N GLY A 719 4.70 -29.08 17.58
CA GLY A 719 4.90 -28.90 19.01
C GLY A 719 5.69 -30.04 19.64
N PRO A 720 6.17 -29.91 20.88
CA PRO A 720 6.86 -31.00 21.57
C PRO A 720 5.91 -32.19 21.75
N GLY A 721 6.06 -33.21 20.90
CA GLY A 721 5.31 -34.47 20.99
C GLY A 721 3.98 -34.56 20.24
N ALA A 722 3.35 -33.45 19.89
CA ALA A 722 2.09 -33.43 19.11
C ALA A 722 1.84 -32.08 18.40
N GLU A 723 1.08 -32.12 17.32
CA GLU A 723 0.59 -30.92 16.67
C GLU A 723 -0.33 -30.13 17.58
N ARG A 724 -0.24 -28.79 17.49
CA ARG A 724 -1.11 -27.86 18.24
C ARG A 724 -1.86 -26.95 17.29
N ARG A 725 -3.12 -26.69 17.59
CA ARG A 725 -3.94 -25.77 16.82
C ARG A 725 -3.54 -24.32 17.09
N LEU A 726 -3.27 -23.56 16.03
CA LEU A 726 -2.90 -22.16 16.12
C LEU A 726 -4.13 -21.31 16.48
N PRO A 727 -4.03 -20.42 17.50
CA PRO A 727 -5.12 -19.53 17.91
C PRO A 727 -5.20 -18.30 16.99
N LEU A 728 -5.72 -18.46 15.76
CA LEU A 728 -5.73 -17.45 14.70
C LEU A 728 -6.32 -16.08 15.10
N ARG A 729 -7.22 -16.06 16.09
CA ARG A 729 -7.89 -14.84 16.55
C ARG A 729 -7.16 -14.10 17.67
N SER A 730 -6.08 -14.64 18.21
CA SER A 730 -5.38 -14.06 19.36
C SER A 730 -4.64 -12.77 19.02
N GLY A 731 -4.15 -12.61 17.79
CA GLY A 731 -3.28 -11.49 17.42
C GLY A 731 -1.91 -11.50 18.12
N ALA A 732 -1.60 -12.60 18.84
CA ALA A 732 -0.43 -12.70 19.73
C ALA A 732 0.86 -13.11 19.01
N PHE A 733 0.84 -13.34 17.69
CA PHE A 733 1.95 -13.89 16.94
C PHE A 733 2.15 -13.19 15.59
N SER A 734 3.34 -13.33 15.05
CA SER A 734 3.72 -12.96 13.69
C SER A 734 4.02 -14.19 12.85
N VAL A 735 3.94 -14.05 11.53
CA VAL A 735 4.18 -15.12 10.57
C VAL A 735 5.32 -14.74 9.63
N ALA A 736 6.21 -15.68 9.35
CA ALA A 736 7.34 -15.49 8.45
C ALA A 736 7.45 -16.68 7.47
N ARG A 737 8.08 -16.45 6.31
CA ARG A 737 8.54 -17.50 5.41
C ARG A 737 10.02 -17.76 5.60
N THR A 738 10.41 -19.00 5.53
CA THR A 738 11.82 -19.39 5.48
C THR A 738 12.38 -19.11 4.09
N ARG A 739 13.56 -18.51 4.03
CA ARG A 739 14.34 -18.35 2.80
C ARG A 739 15.80 -18.69 3.06
N GLU A 740 16.50 -19.15 2.06
CA GLU A 740 17.95 -19.32 2.12
C GLU A 740 18.64 -17.96 2.01
N LEU A 741 19.59 -17.71 2.90
CA LEU A 741 20.40 -16.50 2.91
C LEU A 741 21.86 -16.89 3.10
N GLU A 742 22.72 -16.55 2.14
CA GLU A 742 24.14 -16.70 2.32
C GLU A 742 24.69 -15.61 3.26
N VAL A 743 25.37 -15.99 4.32
CA VAL A 743 26.02 -15.10 5.29
C VAL A 743 27.50 -15.42 5.35
N ALA A 744 28.35 -14.40 5.29
CA ALA A 744 29.81 -14.49 5.30
C ALA A 744 30.39 -13.59 6.39
N ALA A 745 31.61 -13.87 6.83
CA ALA A 745 32.38 -12.95 7.65
C ALA A 745 32.56 -11.60 6.92
N GLY A 746 32.34 -10.49 7.60
CA GLY A 746 32.31 -9.14 7.02
C GLY A 746 30.91 -8.70 6.56
N ASP A 747 29.92 -9.57 6.46
CA ASP A 747 28.56 -9.17 6.12
C ASP A 747 27.95 -8.26 7.21
N ARG A 748 27.07 -7.40 6.78
CA ARG A 748 26.21 -6.60 7.66
C ARG A 748 24.82 -7.17 7.62
N LEU A 749 24.25 -7.47 8.80
CA LEU A 749 22.89 -7.98 8.93
C LEU A 749 21.99 -6.95 9.61
N LEU A 750 20.85 -6.67 8.96
CA LEU A 750 19.77 -5.89 9.52
C LEU A 750 18.84 -6.81 10.29
N ILE A 751 18.75 -6.61 11.58
CA ILE A 751 17.86 -7.36 12.48
C ILE A 751 16.42 -6.90 12.29
N ARG A 752 15.48 -7.84 12.14
CA ARG A 752 14.08 -7.60 11.77
C ARG A 752 13.08 -7.87 12.89
N ALA A 753 13.55 -8.40 14.02
CA ALA A 753 12.78 -8.61 15.24
C ALA A 753 13.68 -8.47 16.47
N ASN A 754 13.09 -8.25 17.66
CA ASN A 754 13.86 -8.28 18.90
C ASN A 754 14.11 -9.73 19.32
N ASP A 755 15.33 -10.05 19.72
CA ASP A 755 15.64 -11.32 20.39
C ASP A 755 16.41 -11.10 21.68
N ARG A 756 15.79 -11.48 22.81
CA ARG A 756 16.42 -11.36 24.13
C ARG A 756 17.56 -12.35 24.34
N GLY A 757 17.50 -13.50 23.66
CA GLY A 757 18.48 -14.56 23.81
C GLY A 757 19.86 -14.17 23.28
N SER A 758 19.89 -13.55 22.09
CA SER A 758 21.11 -13.03 21.46
C SER A 758 21.37 -11.54 21.78
N GLY A 759 20.44 -10.86 22.45
CA GLY A 759 20.57 -9.44 22.82
C GLY A 759 20.50 -8.48 21.62
N VAL A 760 19.85 -8.87 20.52
CA VAL A 760 19.72 -8.03 19.30
C VAL A 760 18.35 -7.35 19.25
N LEU A 761 18.34 -6.13 18.68
CA LEU A 761 17.15 -5.29 18.59
C LEU A 761 16.70 -5.09 17.14
N ASN A 762 15.39 -4.99 16.95
CA ASN A 762 14.81 -4.70 15.64
C ASN A 762 15.28 -3.35 15.11
N GLY A 763 15.78 -3.34 13.85
CA GLY A 763 16.34 -2.16 13.20
C GLY A 763 17.84 -1.96 13.42
N GLU A 764 18.48 -2.75 14.28
CA GLU A 764 19.92 -2.78 14.49
C GLU A 764 20.62 -3.39 13.27
N VAL A 765 21.81 -2.90 12.95
CA VAL A 765 22.70 -3.48 11.95
C VAL A 765 23.93 -4.02 12.67
N VAL A 766 24.13 -5.33 12.61
CA VAL A 766 25.29 -6.01 13.18
C VAL A 766 26.27 -6.42 12.09
N THR A 767 27.58 -6.43 12.39
CA THR A 767 28.60 -6.95 11.49
C THR A 767 28.95 -8.38 11.88
N VAL A 768 29.02 -9.28 10.92
CA VAL A 768 29.36 -10.69 11.11
C VAL A 768 30.87 -10.82 11.24
N ALA A 769 31.33 -11.39 12.35
CA ALA A 769 32.72 -11.78 12.54
C ALA A 769 33.01 -13.16 11.92
N GLY A 770 32.04 -14.07 12.04
CA GLY A 770 32.09 -15.40 11.46
C GLY A 770 30.74 -16.11 11.46
N VAL A 771 30.64 -17.15 10.65
CA VAL A 771 29.46 -18.04 10.63
C VAL A 771 29.98 -19.47 10.59
N LYS A 772 29.42 -20.34 11.45
CA LYS A 772 29.78 -21.77 11.47
C LYS A 772 28.65 -22.60 12.06
N ALA A 773 28.22 -23.62 11.33
CA ALA A 773 27.20 -24.57 11.76
C ALA A 773 25.89 -23.88 12.25
N GLY A 774 25.42 -22.87 11.54
CA GLY A 774 24.21 -22.14 11.90
C GLY A 774 24.37 -21.16 13.07
N MET A 775 25.57 -20.93 13.57
CA MET A 775 25.88 -19.93 14.61
C MET A 775 26.57 -18.73 13.96
N ILE A 776 25.97 -17.56 14.07
CA ILE A 776 26.57 -16.30 13.64
C ILE A 776 27.24 -15.65 14.86
N GLU A 777 28.51 -15.34 14.75
CA GLU A 777 29.25 -14.51 15.70
C GLU A 777 29.36 -13.09 15.14
N THR A 778 28.96 -12.11 15.95
CA THR A 778 29.02 -10.70 15.57
C THR A 778 30.33 -10.06 16.01
N ALA A 779 30.73 -8.98 15.36
CA ALA A 779 31.99 -8.27 15.68
C ALA A 779 32.03 -7.69 17.10
N ASP A 780 30.88 -7.49 17.74
CA ASP A 780 30.78 -7.08 19.16
C ASP A 780 30.69 -8.28 20.14
N GLY A 781 30.91 -9.50 19.65
CA GLY A 781 31.00 -10.71 20.46
C GLY A 781 29.67 -11.38 20.80
N ARG A 782 28.55 -10.85 20.31
CA ARG A 782 27.24 -11.53 20.46
C ARG A 782 27.15 -12.74 19.56
N ARG A 783 26.33 -13.72 19.96
CA ARG A 783 26.08 -14.96 19.20
C ARG A 783 24.61 -15.08 18.87
N ILE A 784 24.32 -15.36 17.60
CA ILE A 784 22.96 -15.57 17.08
C ILE A 784 22.86 -17.01 16.61
N ASP A 785 22.06 -17.80 17.28
CA ASP A 785 21.71 -19.17 16.90
C ASP A 785 20.59 -19.13 15.85
N THR A 786 20.89 -19.43 14.59
CA THR A 786 19.94 -19.37 13.49
C THR A 786 18.83 -20.42 13.58
N GLY A 787 19.05 -21.50 14.33
CA GLY A 787 17.99 -22.45 14.67
C GLY A 787 16.92 -21.86 15.60
N ARG A 788 17.26 -20.81 16.34
CA ARG A 788 16.34 -20.12 17.26
C ARG A 788 15.89 -18.76 16.74
N PHE A 789 16.72 -18.05 16.01
CA PHE A 789 16.43 -16.70 15.52
C PHE A 789 16.89 -16.55 14.07
N GLY A 790 15.96 -16.30 13.16
CA GLY A 790 16.21 -16.14 11.71
C GLY A 790 15.70 -14.82 11.11
N GLU A 791 15.12 -13.92 11.95
CA GLU A 791 14.56 -12.68 11.46
C GLU A 791 15.64 -11.62 11.21
N PHE A 792 16.42 -11.82 10.15
CA PHE A 792 17.42 -10.86 9.66
C PHE A 792 17.53 -10.90 8.13
N SER A 793 18.11 -9.84 7.58
CA SER A 793 18.44 -9.71 6.16
C SER A 793 19.78 -9.00 6.03
N HIS A 794 20.38 -8.97 4.83
CA HIS A 794 21.58 -8.15 4.63
C HIS A 794 21.27 -6.67 4.92
N GLY A 795 22.19 -5.99 5.55
CA GLY A 795 22.04 -4.62 6.07
C GLY A 795 23.02 -3.61 5.43
N PHE A 796 23.49 -3.85 4.21
CA PHE A 796 24.30 -2.87 3.47
C PHE A 796 23.50 -1.69 2.97
N ALA A 797 22.23 -1.93 2.61
CA ALA A 797 21.25 -0.91 2.32
C ALA A 797 20.13 -0.94 3.35
N VAL A 798 19.37 0.15 3.44
CA VAL A 798 18.18 0.25 4.29
C VAL A 798 17.04 0.88 3.49
N THR A 799 15.81 0.59 3.88
CA THR A 799 14.66 1.32 3.32
C THR A 799 14.67 2.77 3.79
N SER A 800 13.98 3.65 3.04
CA SER A 800 13.88 5.05 3.42
C SER A 800 13.32 5.24 4.84
N HIS A 801 12.35 4.42 5.27
CA HIS A 801 11.84 4.42 6.66
C HIS A 801 12.94 4.04 7.68
N ALA A 802 13.69 2.99 7.41
CA ALA A 802 14.75 2.53 8.30
C ALA A 802 15.99 3.46 8.30
N SER A 803 16.09 4.40 7.35
CA SER A 803 17.11 5.44 7.32
C SER A 803 16.80 6.62 8.25
N GLN A 804 15.54 6.73 8.73
CA GLN A 804 15.14 7.80 9.66
C GLN A 804 15.95 7.71 10.95
N SER A 805 16.26 8.85 11.55
CA SER A 805 17.12 9.02 12.74
C SER A 805 18.61 8.69 12.54
N LYS A 806 19.04 8.16 11.38
CA LYS A 806 20.45 7.89 11.09
C LYS A 806 21.16 9.14 10.57
N THR A 807 22.47 9.23 10.83
CA THR A 807 23.37 10.27 10.30
C THR A 807 24.68 9.62 9.90
N VAL A 808 25.14 9.89 8.68
CA VAL A 808 26.36 9.34 8.09
C VAL A 808 27.12 10.43 7.33
N GLU A 809 28.35 10.16 6.92
CA GLU A 809 29.11 11.09 6.08
C GLU A 809 28.52 11.16 4.66
N HIS A 810 28.24 10.02 4.06
CA HIS A 810 27.81 9.92 2.67
C HIS A 810 26.52 9.11 2.53
N VAL A 811 25.66 9.51 1.60
CA VAL A 811 24.44 8.77 1.25
C VAL A 811 24.46 8.41 -0.23
N VAL A 812 24.12 7.18 -0.53
CA VAL A 812 23.82 6.70 -1.88
C VAL A 812 22.35 6.31 -1.92
N VAL A 813 21.54 7.01 -2.69
CA VAL A 813 20.11 6.71 -2.88
C VAL A 813 19.97 5.98 -4.21
N VAL A 814 19.29 4.84 -4.20
CA VAL A 814 19.04 4.03 -5.39
C VAL A 814 17.54 3.99 -5.59
N ALA A 815 17.03 4.66 -6.62
CA ALA A 815 15.60 4.83 -6.75
C ALA A 815 15.11 4.94 -8.21
N GLU A 816 14.22 4.04 -8.60
CA GLU A 816 13.41 4.19 -9.80
C GLU A 816 12.32 5.27 -9.59
N ARG A 817 11.78 5.34 -8.39
CA ARG A 817 10.74 6.30 -7.98
C ARG A 817 10.93 6.72 -6.54
N LEU A 818 10.60 7.97 -6.26
CA LEU A 818 10.60 8.53 -4.92
C LEU A 818 9.26 9.25 -4.65
N THR A 819 8.82 9.25 -3.40
CA THR A 819 7.87 10.25 -2.92
C THR A 819 8.65 11.45 -2.37
N ALA A 820 8.02 12.62 -2.26
CA ALA A 820 8.66 13.79 -1.68
C ALA A 820 9.16 13.52 -0.25
N LYS A 821 8.38 12.80 0.57
CA LYS A 821 8.78 12.38 1.92
C LYS A 821 9.99 11.44 1.89
N ALA A 822 10.01 10.46 0.99
CA ALA A 822 11.13 9.53 0.86
C ALA A 822 12.40 10.23 0.39
N ALA A 823 12.31 11.13 -0.59
CA ALA A 823 13.42 11.95 -1.07
C ALA A 823 13.97 12.82 0.07
N TYR A 824 13.12 13.50 0.82
CA TYR A 824 13.53 14.32 1.94
C TYR A 824 14.24 13.49 3.02
N VAL A 825 13.65 12.39 3.46
CA VAL A 825 14.26 11.54 4.49
C VAL A 825 15.61 11.00 4.00
N ALA A 826 15.68 10.37 2.84
CA ALA A 826 16.88 9.75 2.31
C ALA A 826 17.99 10.79 2.09
N CYS A 827 17.70 11.86 1.34
CA CYS A 827 18.71 12.86 0.97
C CYS A 827 19.17 13.73 2.13
N SER A 828 18.50 13.73 3.28
CA SER A 828 18.90 14.51 4.45
C SER A 828 19.83 13.77 5.43
N ARG A 829 20.18 12.50 5.18
CA ARG A 829 20.99 11.69 6.13
C ARG A 829 22.48 12.00 6.08
N GLY A 830 23.02 12.43 4.95
CA GLY A 830 24.43 12.72 4.75
C GLY A 830 24.88 14.04 5.39
N ARG A 831 26.14 14.09 5.83
CA ARG A 831 26.83 15.32 6.22
C ARG A 831 27.54 15.92 5.02
N ALA A 832 28.37 15.12 4.35
CA ALA A 832 29.25 15.56 3.27
C ALA A 832 28.57 15.47 1.90
N SER A 833 27.91 14.37 1.57
CA SER A 833 27.30 14.19 0.25
C SER A 833 26.07 13.28 0.22
N CYS A 834 25.28 13.43 -0.87
CA CYS A 834 24.15 12.56 -1.19
C CYS A 834 24.10 12.36 -2.70
N VAL A 835 24.35 11.15 -3.18
CA VAL A 835 24.27 10.81 -4.61
C VAL A 835 23.03 9.97 -4.86
N VAL A 836 22.21 10.35 -5.85
CA VAL A 836 20.98 9.66 -6.25
C VAL A 836 21.21 8.98 -7.59
N HIS A 837 21.01 7.68 -7.66
CA HIS A 837 21.07 6.90 -8.88
C HIS A 837 19.69 6.48 -9.32
N THR A 838 19.34 6.74 -10.59
CA THR A 838 18.03 6.44 -11.18
C THR A 838 18.16 5.93 -12.61
N PRO A 839 17.28 5.06 -13.08
CA PRO A 839 17.26 4.65 -14.49
C PRO A 839 16.80 5.79 -15.44
N ASP A 840 15.95 6.70 -14.94
CA ASP A 840 15.36 7.80 -15.72
C ASP A 840 15.17 9.03 -14.84
N LYS A 841 16.04 10.04 -15.06
CA LYS A 841 16.05 11.29 -14.31
C LYS A 841 14.78 12.13 -14.57
N ALA A 842 14.33 12.19 -15.80
CA ALA A 842 13.16 12.99 -16.15
C ALA A 842 11.90 12.40 -15.49
N ALA A 843 11.74 11.07 -15.56
CA ALA A 843 10.65 10.39 -14.90
C ALA A 843 10.69 10.52 -13.37
N LEU A 844 11.88 10.51 -12.75
CA LEU A 844 12.04 10.72 -11.33
C LEU A 844 11.59 12.14 -10.92
N LEU A 845 12.02 13.16 -11.65
CA LEU A 845 11.70 14.57 -11.34
C LEU A 845 10.24 14.94 -11.63
N ASP A 846 9.64 14.37 -12.67
CA ASP A 846 8.26 14.66 -13.06
C ASP A 846 7.21 13.98 -12.18
N ARG A 847 7.57 12.89 -11.49
CA ARG A 847 6.65 12.04 -10.73
C ARG A 847 7.07 11.94 -9.25
N LEU A 848 7.00 13.05 -8.54
CA LEU A 848 7.25 13.13 -7.10
C LEU A 848 5.93 13.33 -6.33
N PRO A 849 5.13 12.28 -6.07
CA PRO A 849 3.95 12.42 -5.24
C PRO A 849 4.35 12.84 -3.82
N ASN A 850 3.51 13.65 -3.16
CA ASN A 850 3.81 14.19 -1.84
C ASN A 850 4.11 13.10 -0.79
N GLY A 851 3.47 11.94 -0.91
CA GLY A 851 3.60 10.86 0.08
C GLY A 851 2.82 11.13 1.37
N ASN A 852 1.98 12.17 1.41
CA ASN A 852 1.06 12.42 2.50
C ASN A 852 -0.05 11.37 2.49
N ARG A 853 -0.46 10.93 3.67
CA ARG A 853 -1.68 10.14 3.82
C ARG A 853 -2.85 11.08 3.99
N GLU A 854 -3.94 10.77 3.31
CA GLU A 854 -5.19 11.49 3.47
C GLU A 854 -5.76 11.20 4.86
N ALA A 855 -6.22 12.25 5.54
CA ALA A 855 -6.99 12.18 6.76
C ALA A 855 -8.47 12.45 6.44
N ALA A 856 -9.38 11.93 7.26
CA ALA A 856 -10.80 12.17 7.06
C ALA A 856 -11.14 13.68 7.20
N LEU A 857 -10.46 14.37 8.10
CA LEU A 857 -10.64 15.81 8.32
C LEU A 857 -10.19 16.68 7.14
N ASP A 858 -9.32 16.18 6.25
CA ASP A 858 -8.89 16.92 5.05
C ASP A 858 -10.07 17.21 4.08
N PHE A 859 -11.15 16.41 4.17
CA PHE A 859 -12.34 16.50 3.30
C PHE A 859 -13.51 17.23 3.97
N LEU A 860 -13.45 17.42 5.28
CA LEU A 860 -14.49 18.08 6.05
C LEU A 860 -14.10 19.56 6.17
N GLY A 861 -14.45 20.38 5.16
CA GLY A 861 -14.20 21.83 5.18
C GLY A 861 -14.79 22.55 6.42
N ALA A 862 -14.47 23.84 6.60
CA ALA A 862 -14.89 24.65 7.75
C ALA A 862 -16.42 24.73 7.97
N GLU A 863 -17.23 24.35 6.98
CA GLU A 863 -18.70 24.28 7.09
C GLU A 863 -19.17 22.85 7.42
N HIS A 864 -19.28 22.58 8.67
CA HIS A 864 -19.51 21.33 9.37
C HIS A 864 -20.91 20.67 9.24
N SER A 865 -21.76 21.01 8.25
CA SER A 865 -23.14 20.52 8.24
C SER A 865 -23.28 19.02 7.91
N LEU A 866 -22.50 18.50 6.95
CA LEU A 866 -22.51 17.08 6.60
C LEU A 866 -21.83 16.22 7.68
N ALA A 867 -20.72 16.71 8.24
CA ALA A 867 -20.01 16.02 9.33
C ALA A 867 -20.85 15.92 10.60
N LYS A 868 -21.65 16.95 10.91
CA LYS A 868 -22.56 16.93 12.06
C LYS A 868 -23.64 15.88 11.88
N THR A 869 -24.25 15.79 10.71
CA THR A 869 -25.29 14.79 10.40
C THR A 869 -24.71 13.37 10.34
N ALA A 870 -23.50 13.18 9.77
CA ALA A 870 -22.81 11.89 9.78
C ALA A 870 -22.42 11.48 11.20
N LEU A 871 -21.87 12.40 12.01
CA LEU A 871 -21.51 12.15 13.39
C LEU A 871 -22.73 11.85 14.27
N ASP A 872 -23.86 12.55 14.06
CA ASP A 872 -25.10 12.32 14.81
C ASP A 872 -25.76 10.98 14.43
N ARG A 873 -25.71 10.58 13.16
CA ARG A 873 -26.09 9.23 12.70
C ARG A 873 -25.17 8.16 13.28
N THR A 874 -23.89 8.44 13.36
CA THR A 874 -22.83 7.58 13.90
C THR A 874 -23.00 7.32 15.40
N LEU A 875 -23.28 8.36 16.16
CA LEU A 875 -23.57 8.26 17.59
C LEU A 875 -24.88 7.50 17.84
N ALA A 876 -25.88 7.66 16.98
CA ALA A 876 -27.11 6.90 17.00
C ALA A 876 -26.89 5.42 16.69
N TRP A 877 -26.04 5.11 15.72
CA TRP A 877 -25.67 3.74 15.33
C TRP A 877 -24.80 3.04 16.38
N ALA A 878 -23.82 3.70 16.96
CA ALA A 878 -23.01 3.17 18.08
C ALA A 878 -23.89 2.83 19.29
N LYS A 879 -24.98 3.57 19.48
CA LYS A 879 -26.01 3.32 20.51
C LYS A 879 -26.88 2.08 20.17
N ALA A 880 -27.21 1.88 18.89
CA ALA A 880 -28.01 0.73 18.43
C ALA A 880 -27.22 -0.59 18.43
N LEU A 881 -25.90 -0.56 18.31
CA LEU A 881 -25.03 -1.74 18.32
C LEU A 881 -24.67 -2.26 19.72
N GLY A 882 -25.33 -1.79 20.77
CA GLY A 882 -25.22 -2.20 22.15
C GLY A 882 -24.29 -3.39 22.41
N GLY A 883 -22.99 -3.16 22.65
CA GLY A 883 -22.05 -4.17 23.07
C GLY A 883 -20.97 -4.63 22.09
N ARG A 884 -20.93 -4.20 20.83
CA ARG A 884 -19.86 -4.54 19.87
C ARG A 884 -18.71 -3.51 19.76
N ALA A 885 -18.65 -2.52 20.61
CA ALA A 885 -17.52 -1.59 20.73
C ALA A 885 -16.23 -2.23 21.30
N THR A 886 -16.07 -3.54 21.14
CA THR A 886 -14.94 -4.29 21.74
C THR A 886 -13.59 -4.09 21.01
N MET A 887 -13.57 -3.34 19.91
CA MET A 887 -12.33 -3.07 19.17
C MET A 887 -11.70 -1.70 19.47
N LEU A 888 -12.38 -0.81 20.15
CA LEU A 888 -11.75 0.43 20.63
C LEU A 888 -10.90 0.13 21.87
N PRO A 889 -9.70 0.72 22.00
CA PRO A 889 -8.94 0.69 23.23
C PRO A 889 -9.82 1.12 24.41
N LYS A 890 -9.65 0.49 25.57
CA LYS A 890 -10.48 0.73 26.77
C LYS A 890 -10.58 2.23 27.09
N ALA A 891 -9.45 2.94 27.03
CA ALA A 891 -9.38 4.39 27.27
C ALA A 891 -10.20 5.21 26.26
N VAL A 892 -10.16 4.86 24.95
CA VAL A 892 -10.93 5.57 23.91
C VAL A 892 -12.42 5.27 24.05
N ARG A 893 -12.79 4.06 24.47
CA ARG A 893 -14.18 3.68 24.77
C ARG A 893 -14.73 4.46 25.95
N GLU A 894 -13.98 4.54 27.03
CA GLU A 894 -14.33 5.29 28.22
C GLU A 894 -14.41 6.80 27.96
N VAL A 895 -13.56 7.32 27.07
CA VAL A 895 -13.60 8.72 26.60
C VAL A 895 -14.83 8.95 25.71
N ALA A 896 -15.11 8.06 24.76
CA ALA A 896 -16.30 8.15 23.92
C ALA A 896 -17.59 8.09 24.75
N GLU A 897 -17.64 7.22 25.79
CA GLU A 897 -18.76 7.14 26.73
C GLU A 897 -18.89 8.40 27.61
N ARG A 898 -17.77 8.98 28.08
CA ARG A 898 -17.77 10.23 28.85
C ARG A 898 -18.19 11.42 28.01
N MET A 899 -17.72 11.53 26.75
CA MET A 899 -18.15 12.56 25.82
C MET A 899 -19.66 12.46 25.53
N TRP A 900 -20.15 11.23 25.36
CA TRP A 900 -21.57 10.96 25.18
C TRP A 900 -22.39 11.41 26.41
N ARG A 901 -22.00 11.05 27.65
CA ARG A 901 -22.67 11.44 28.89
C ARG A 901 -22.68 12.96 29.13
N ARG A 902 -21.55 13.65 28.85
CA ARG A 902 -21.45 15.12 28.94
C ARG A 902 -22.36 15.83 27.93
N LYS A 903 -22.40 15.34 26.68
CA LYS A 903 -23.25 15.95 25.64
C LYS A 903 -24.75 15.74 25.92
N HIS A 904 -25.13 14.61 26.49
CA HIS A 904 -26.52 14.38 26.92
C HIS A 904 -26.92 15.21 28.15
N ALA A 905 -26.04 15.35 29.11
CA ALA A 905 -26.28 16.25 30.23
C ALA A 905 -26.45 17.73 29.78
N THR A 906 -25.68 18.16 28.78
CA THR A 906 -25.79 19.53 28.21
C THR A 906 -27.02 19.68 27.30
N LEU A 907 -27.49 18.62 26.65
CA LEU A 907 -28.73 18.62 25.86
C LEU A 907 -29.96 18.55 26.75
N GLU A 908 -29.92 17.75 27.83
CA GLU A 908 -30.97 17.72 28.82
C GLU A 908 -31.12 19.07 29.56
N ALA A 909 -30.01 19.73 29.88
CA ALA A 909 -30.00 21.06 30.46
C ALA A 909 -30.55 22.10 29.47
N LYS A 910 -30.24 22.05 28.18
CA LYS A 910 -30.81 22.93 27.14
C LYS A 910 -32.28 22.65 26.84
N TRP A 911 -32.74 21.40 26.99
CA TRP A 911 -34.15 21.08 26.82
C TRP A 911 -34.99 21.51 28.03
N ALA A 912 -34.39 21.56 29.22
CA ALA A 912 -35.06 22.06 30.41
C ALA A 912 -35.25 23.62 30.41
N GLU A 913 -34.46 24.33 29.61
CA GLU A 913 -34.53 25.82 29.52
C GLU A 913 -35.39 26.35 28.36
N THR A 914 -36.02 25.51 27.51
CA THR A 914 -36.86 25.93 26.39
C THR A 914 -38.34 25.83 26.80
N PRO A 915 -39.10 26.93 26.85
CA PRO A 915 -40.53 26.86 27.15
C PRO A 915 -41.29 26.15 26.03
N HIS A 916 -42.11 25.19 26.40
CA HIS A 916 -43.05 24.52 25.51
C HIS A 916 -44.01 25.49 24.83
N GLN A 917 -43.83 25.73 23.54
CA GLN A 917 -44.93 26.17 22.67
C GLN A 917 -45.25 25.03 21.69
N GLY A 918 -46.50 24.63 21.72
CA GLY A 918 -47.09 23.42 21.22
C GLY A 918 -46.83 23.01 19.79
N TRP A 919 -46.69 21.77 19.66
CA TRP A 919 -47.01 20.99 18.43
C TRP A 919 -47.70 19.70 18.84
N ASN A 920 -49.03 19.76 18.97
CA ASN A 920 -49.90 18.60 18.81
C ASN A 920 -50.16 18.43 17.32
N HIS A 921 -49.79 17.27 16.74
CA HIS A 921 -50.70 16.49 15.87
C HIS A 921 -50.01 15.22 15.30
N HIS A 922 -50.69 14.15 15.54
CA HIS A 922 -50.66 12.84 14.82
C HIS A 922 -49.43 11.92 14.93
N ILE A 923 -49.48 11.06 15.92
CA ILE A 923 -49.07 9.66 15.74
C ILE A 923 -50.21 8.77 16.24
N GLY A 924 -50.87 8.13 15.30
CA GLY A 924 -51.87 7.09 15.54
C GLY A 924 -51.19 5.80 16.05
N HIS A 925 -51.87 5.19 16.97
CA HIS A 925 -51.58 3.90 17.57
C HIS A 925 -51.47 2.79 16.53
N SER A 926 -50.50 1.92 16.69
CA SER A 926 -50.60 0.50 16.37
C SER A 926 -49.79 -0.33 17.37
N THR A 927 -50.51 -1.16 18.00
CA THR A 927 -50.21 -2.07 19.11
C THR A 927 -49.39 -3.28 18.72
N ASN A 928 -48.62 -3.79 19.68
CA ASN A 928 -48.27 -5.20 19.96
C ASN A 928 -47.85 -6.11 18.81
N ILE A 929 -46.58 -6.53 18.83
CA ILE A 929 -46.20 -7.90 18.46
C ILE A 929 -45.16 -8.44 19.46
N HIS A 930 -45.41 -9.64 19.92
CA HIS A 930 -44.78 -10.47 20.91
C HIS A 930 -43.26 -10.60 20.77
N ALA A 931 -42.62 -10.69 21.90
CA ALA A 931 -41.27 -11.25 22.07
C ALA A 931 -41.31 -12.73 21.68
N ASP A 932 -40.46 -13.12 20.73
CA ASP A 932 -40.08 -14.51 20.59
C ASP A 932 -38.54 -14.65 20.52
N ARG A 933 -38.08 -15.62 21.27
CA ARG A 933 -36.67 -15.92 21.53
C ARG A 933 -36.07 -16.58 20.27
N GLY A 934 -35.06 -16.01 19.69
CA GLY A 934 -34.27 -16.65 18.65
C GLY A 934 -32.78 -16.74 19.04
N PRO A 935 -32.02 -17.69 18.51
CA PRO A 935 -30.88 -18.27 19.20
C PRO A 935 -29.60 -17.44 19.04
N SER A 936 -28.77 -17.54 20.08
CA SER A 936 -27.40 -17.08 20.13
C SER A 936 -26.55 -17.62 18.97
N LEU A 937 -26.06 -16.76 18.10
CA LEU A 937 -24.94 -17.05 17.22
C LEU A 937 -23.70 -16.35 17.76
N GLY A 938 -22.78 -17.16 18.30
CA GLY A 938 -21.45 -16.72 18.63
C GLY A 938 -20.64 -16.41 17.37
N LEU A 939 -20.02 -15.27 17.38
CA LEU A 939 -18.90 -14.90 16.51
C LEU A 939 -17.77 -14.39 17.38
#